data_bcb35d9d01ee14374bb8056c41b30d86
#
_entry.id   bcb35d9d01ee14374bb8056c41b30d86
#
_cell.length_a   1.000
_cell.length_b   1.000
_cell.length_c   1.000
_cell.angle_alpha   90.00
_cell.angle_beta   90.00
_cell.angle_gamma   90.00
#
_symmetry.space_group_name_H-M   'P 1'
#
loop_
_entity.id
_entity.type
_entity.pdbx_description
1 polymer ?
#
loop_
_entity_poly.entity_id
_entity_poly.type
_entity_poly.pdbx_seq_one_letter_code
_entity_poly.pdbx_strand_id
1 'polypeptide(L)'
;MWTTRLKRRRRLAYLLAAVAVVGSLAAVTPANADPDRARLHKSDLLGEGHGPRNKDNRKGAAAPSARQRTLAGALGAVRWNAFGTPEALGPAKALATGLPADPEAAARQYLVDNRDLFGVDQASVAAMQTLLVRPVGAGSVVVLRQRFGDLPAGYDGLASVLVSGGTVIRVSSSLSRNTGAPQPATLSPAQAADAALRDAGLTANQVDRSDIYQVAVPTPADGPRTAYSVTLIAKDAAEPTAYTTYVDARTGEVLIREDLVNFDAENPHWAVFPATPPGRFAPGTDPRTHWCLTPEPGCSRTVRDAASGQAWDVDLATGQPTFTSTGNSANDVVLWGAGTQPFNATPNPDRNYTYPFTDQWHQAKCDPAVFTSAQRNDADAAVSNLFAMHNRMHDFAYRLGFTEAAWNMQAVNVAPGGLGGDAEQGRAQANALGGSRNNANQGTPRDGLQPTTNMFLWQPVAGGAYPPCVDGDYDMTVIGHEYTHAITNRMIAGPDAGIGSFQGGAMGESWSDLIAAEYLFENNLRAPGDSPFVTGAYVTGNTSSGIRNYDGSRSPLNYSDVGYDLVGPQVHADGEIWTAANLRLREAFVKRHGRGTPALQQSCADGTTPVTACPGNRRWVQILFDSFLLQASSQPSMVDMRDNMLAADLVRFNGANQDLLWNTFAEFGLGRDAASGPNDTDPTPSFASPRADNATVTLRPAGEASGAVVRLYVGEYEARATPIADTDPATPTPDTFQIVPGTRFTFTVTGAGFGSTKFSEEFPAGKAREMRPNLRRNLAAAASGAVVTGNGINIDKINDETEATNWASLDGVAGKQVTVDLAGTRPQLVSRANVSAQLRPAVTGDADPAAQNRFSALRSFEVLACNEIVADCTKDSGYRRAFVSAPDAFPGGKFRPTAPQLALRSFTFTPVLATHLRIKVLTSQCTGGPEYAGEQDADPSAATDCTTASPFAQQVRIAEFQAFSF
;
A
#
# COMPACT_ATOMS: atom_id res chain seq x y z
N MET A 1 -35.66 -23.51 34.14
CA MET A 1 -34.41 -23.92 34.79
C MET A 1 -33.53 -24.79 33.87
N TRP A 2 -33.51 -24.55 32.57
CA TRP A 2 -32.76 -25.36 31.57
C TRP A 2 -31.92 -24.57 30.57
N THR A 3 -31.79 -23.26 30.75
CA THR A 3 -31.06 -22.39 29.83
C THR A 3 -29.71 -21.85 30.35
N THR A 4 -29.32 -22.18 31.57
CA THR A 4 -28.10 -21.65 32.21
C THR A 4 -26.91 -22.59 32.20
N ARG A 5 -27.05 -23.87 31.72
CA ARG A 5 -25.92 -24.80 31.66
C ARG A 5 -25.16 -24.86 30.32
N LEU A 6 -25.72 -24.31 29.23
CA LEU A 6 -25.01 -24.31 27.94
C LEU A 6 -24.07 -23.10 27.77
N LYS A 7 -24.28 -22.00 28.48
CA LYS A 7 -23.38 -20.85 28.38
C LYS A 7 -22.05 -20.98 29.14
N ARG A 8 -22.00 -21.88 30.14
CA ARG A 8 -20.75 -22.12 30.88
C ARG A 8 -19.77 -23.08 30.16
N ARG A 9 -20.25 -23.96 29.30
CA ARG A 9 -19.37 -24.90 28.57
C ARG A 9 -18.67 -24.23 27.35
N ARG A 10 -19.25 -23.19 26.78
CA ARG A 10 -18.60 -22.46 25.69
C ARG A 10 -17.50 -21.49 26.14
N ARG A 11 -17.58 -20.98 27.38
CA ARG A 11 -16.51 -20.13 27.94
C ARG A 11 -15.28 -20.90 28.42
N LEU A 12 -15.43 -22.18 28.72
CA LEU A 12 -14.29 -23.03 29.12
C LEU A 12 -13.50 -23.55 27.91
N ALA A 13 -14.14 -23.67 26.73
CA ALA A 13 -13.46 -24.10 25.52
C ALA A 13 -12.55 -23.00 24.92
N TYR A 14 -12.90 -21.71 25.13
CA TYR A 14 -12.06 -20.58 24.69
C TYR A 14 -10.87 -20.31 25.64
N LEU A 15 -10.97 -20.69 26.90
CA LEU A 15 -9.89 -20.55 27.88
C LEU A 15 -8.84 -21.68 27.80
N LEU A 16 -9.19 -22.84 27.24
CA LEU A 16 -8.25 -23.95 27.03
C LEU A 16 -7.47 -23.82 25.71
N ALA A 17 -7.98 -23.06 24.72
CA ALA A 17 -7.24 -22.76 23.50
C ALA A 17 -6.21 -21.63 23.69
N ALA A 18 -6.42 -20.74 24.67
CA ALA A 18 -5.48 -19.66 24.98
C ALA A 18 -4.30 -20.09 25.89
N VAL A 19 -4.39 -21.23 26.57
CA VAL A 19 -3.32 -21.74 27.47
C VAL A 19 -2.34 -22.67 26.76
N ALA A 20 -2.69 -23.19 25.57
CA ALA A 20 -1.79 -24.08 24.81
C ALA A 20 -0.76 -23.32 23.91
N VAL A 21 -0.81 -22.00 23.84
CA VAL A 21 0.14 -21.16 23.03
C VAL A 21 1.19 -20.42 23.89
N VAL A 22 1.08 -20.50 25.24
CA VAL A 22 2.02 -19.82 26.16
C VAL A 22 3.15 -20.74 26.66
N GLY A 23 3.27 -21.94 26.10
CA GLY A 23 4.21 -22.98 26.56
C GLY A 23 5.54 -23.11 25.84
N SER A 24 5.99 -22.13 25.04
CA SER A 24 7.33 -22.16 24.41
C SER A 24 7.92 -20.77 24.13
N LEU A 25 7.72 -19.82 25.02
CA LEU A 25 8.64 -18.70 25.14
C LEU A 25 9.82 -19.17 25.99
N ALA A 26 10.73 -19.93 25.37
CA ALA A 26 12.09 -19.98 25.87
C ALA A 26 12.58 -18.52 25.83
N ALA A 27 12.97 -18.03 27.01
CA ALA A 27 13.66 -16.76 27.13
C ALA A 27 14.87 -16.77 26.17
N VAL A 28 14.75 -16.09 25.04
CA VAL A 28 15.90 -15.71 24.26
C VAL A 28 16.57 -14.62 25.10
N THR A 29 17.52 -15.05 25.91
CA THR A 29 18.53 -14.11 26.40
C THR A 29 19.09 -13.41 25.17
N PRO A 30 19.27 -12.07 25.20
CA PRO A 30 19.96 -11.40 24.11
C PRO A 30 21.30 -12.13 23.96
N ALA A 31 21.51 -12.75 22.80
CA ALA A 31 22.80 -13.33 22.47
C ALA A 31 23.80 -12.20 22.61
N ASN A 32 24.68 -12.30 23.60
CA ASN A 32 25.89 -11.52 23.58
C ASN A 32 26.51 -11.78 22.22
N ALA A 33 26.65 -10.75 21.42
CA ALA A 33 27.37 -10.84 20.16
C ALA A 33 28.68 -11.53 20.48
N ASP A 34 28.86 -12.71 19.93
CA ASP A 34 30.09 -13.47 20.05
C ASP A 34 31.19 -12.62 19.39
N PRO A 35 32.16 -12.08 20.15
CA PRO A 35 33.20 -11.26 19.57
C PRO A 35 34.13 -12.05 18.65
N ASP A 36 34.02 -13.38 18.61
CA ASP A 36 34.84 -14.29 17.80
C ASP A 36 34.13 -14.80 16.52
N ARG A 37 32.94 -14.32 16.18
CA ARG A 37 32.42 -14.56 14.86
C ARG A 37 33.29 -13.80 13.85
N ALA A 38 34.20 -14.56 13.23
CA ALA A 38 34.89 -14.11 12.04
C ALA A 38 33.85 -13.56 11.07
N ARG A 39 33.99 -12.30 10.65
CA ARG A 39 33.15 -11.74 9.58
C ARG A 39 33.32 -12.65 8.38
N LEU A 40 32.27 -13.39 8.02
CA LEU A 40 32.27 -14.22 6.82
C LEU A 40 32.43 -13.26 5.63
N HIS A 41 33.45 -13.50 4.86
CA HIS A 41 33.75 -12.72 3.67
C HIS A 41 32.89 -13.22 2.49
N LYS A 42 32.57 -12.33 1.54
CA LYS A 42 31.85 -12.68 0.31
C LYS A 42 32.50 -13.87 -0.42
N SER A 43 33.84 -13.92 -0.48
CA SER A 43 34.59 -15.02 -1.07
C SER A 43 34.36 -16.36 -0.37
N ASP A 44 34.06 -16.38 0.92
CA ASP A 44 33.80 -17.61 1.69
C ASP A 44 32.42 -18.16 1.37
N LEU A 45 31.46 -17.31 1.02
CA LEU A 45 30.10 -17.67 0.63
C LEU A 45 30.04 -18.14 -0.83
N LEU A 46 30.87 -17.60 -1.69
CA LEU A 46 30.85 -17.90 -3.14
C LEU A 46 31.59 -19.18 -3.52
N GLY A 47 32.30 -19.82 -2.56
CA GLY A 47 33.07 -21.02 -2.86
C GLY A 47 34.25 -20.79 -3.85
N GLU A 48 34.58 -19.55 -4.08
CA GLU A 48 35.70 -19.14 -4.95
C GLU A 48 37.00 -19.36 -4.19
N GLY A 49 37.55 -20.47 -4.08
CA GLY A 49 38.83 -20.95 -3.50
C GLY A 49 39.92 -19.99 -3.02
N HIS A 50 39.59 -18.74 -2.82
CA HIS A 50 40.41 -17.65 -2.33
C HIS A 50 40.11 -17.46 -0.84
N GLY A 51 41.10 -17.53 0.03
CA GLY A 51 40.97 -17.21 1.45
C GLY A 51 40.46 -15.79 1.66
N PRO A 52 40.00 -15.43 2.90
CA PRO A 52 39.42 -14.13 3.18
C PRO A 52 40.36 -13.00 2.75
N ARG A 53 39.82 -12.06 1.96
CA ARG A 53 40.62 -10.99 1.37
C ARG A 53 41.10 -9.98 2.43
N ASN A 54 40.20 -9.60 3.36
CA ASN A 54 40.58 -8.81 4.53
C ASN A 54 40.88 -9.73 5.72
N LYS A 55 41.85 -9.33 6.56
CA LYS A 55 42.19 -10.01 7.81
C LYS A 55 42.40 -8.99 8.92
N ASP A 56 41.86 -9.25 10.09
CA ASP A 56 42.22 -8.56 11.33
C ASP A 56 42.54 -9.63 12.39
N ASN A 57 43.83 -9.82 12.61
CA ASN A 57 44.35 -10.81 13.55
C ASN A 57 44.61 -10.23 14.95
N ARG A 58 44.27 -8.97 15.16
CA ARG A 58 44.47 -8.33 16.49
C ARG A 58 43.49 -8.95 17.50
N LYS A 59 44.01 -9.23 18.68
CA LYS A 59 43.22 -9.95 19.70
C LYS A 59 42.51 -8.98 20.65
N GLY A 60 41.36 -9.42 21.13
CA GLY A 60 40.59 -8.84 22.22
C GLY A 60 39.79 -7.61 21.81
N ALA A 61 38.92 -7.19 22.74
CA ALA A 61 38.21 -5.93 22.70
C ALA A 61 38.21 -5.33 24.11
N ALA A 62 38.44 -4.03 24.21
CA ALA A 62 38.44 -3.33 25.46
C ALA A 62 37.07 -2.72 25.74
N ALA A 63 36.40 -3.14 26.81
CA ALA A 63 35.15 -2.55 27.21
C ALA A 63 35.32 -1.09 27.71
N PRO A 64 34.37 -0.18 27.44
CA PRO A 64 34.36 1.15 28.04
C PRO A 64 34.20 1.03 29.56
N SER A 65 34.91 1.88 30.30
CA SER A 65 34.82 1.93 31.76
C SER A 65 33.44 2.46 32.23
N ALA A 66 33.09 2.22 33.49
CA ALA A 66 31.86 2.78 34.08
C ALA A 66 31.81 4.31 33.98
N ARG A 67 32.99 4.99 34.18
CA ARG A 67 33.12 6.44 34.04
C ARG A 67 32.83 6.90 32.61
N GLN A 68 33.39 6.22 31.61
CA GLN A 68 33.14 6.52 30.20
C GLN A 68 31.66 6.37 29.84
N ARG A 69 31.00 5.31 30.28
CA ARG A 69 29.56 5.12 30.10
C ARG A 69 28.71 6.23 30.71
N THR A 70 29.10 6.67 31.93
CA THR A 70 28.43 7.79 32.59
C THR A 70 28.60 9.10 31.83
N LEU A 71 29.81 9.41 31.35
CA LEU A 71 30.07 10.60 30.54
C LEU A 71 29.32 10.56 29.19
N ALA A 72 29.34 9.41 28.57
CA ALA A 72 28.63 9.18 27.31
C ALA A 72 27.12 9.39 27.44
N GLY A 73 26.50 8.93 28.51
CA GLY A 73 25.08 9.09 28.79
C GLY A 73 24.60 10.56 28.81
N ALA A 74 25.50 11.50 29.13
CA ALA A 74 25.18 12.93 29.07
C ALA A 74 25.21 13.52 27.64
N LEU A 75 25.84 12.83 26.71
CA LEU A 75 26.03 13.26 25.31
C LEU A 75 25.01 12.67 24.34
N GLY A 76 24.23 11.68 24.74
CA GLY A 76 23.24 10.95 23.90
C GLY A 76 23.75 9.59 23.44
N ALA A 77 23.33 9.14 22.27
CA ALA A 77 23.74 7.85 21.72
C ALA A 77 25.26 7.82 21.43
N VAL A 78 25.91 6.78 21.92
CA VAL A 78 27.36 6.57 21.75
C VAL A 78 27.58 5.15 21.24
N ARG A 79 28.29 5.02 20.14
CA ARG A 79 28.82 3.74 19.65
C ARG A 79 30.28 3.62 20.10
N TRP A 80 30.71 2.42 20.48
CA TRP A 80 32.04 2.16 21.04
C TRP A 80 32.87 1.32 20.09
N ASN A 81 34.14 1.67 19.91
CA ASN A 81 35.08 0.90 19.12
C ASN A 81 35.79 -0.19 19.96
N ALA A 82 36.60 -1.03 19.32
CA ALA A 82 37.31 -2.14 19.95
C ALA A 82 38.29 -1.71 21.07
N PHE A 83 38.67 -0.45 21.13
CA PHE A 83 39.57 0.09 22.16
C PHE A 83 38.80 0.61 23.38
N GLY A 84 37.48 0.50 23.41
CA GLY A 84 36.60 1.00 24.47
C GLY A 84 36.56 2.53 24.54
N THR A 85 36.77 3.21 23.41
CA THR A 85 36.61 4.65 23.23
C THR A 85 35.43 4.91 22.29
N PRO A 86 34.83 6.13 22.31
CA PRO A 86 33.70 6.41 21.41
C PRO A 86 34.11 6.26 19.94
N GLU A 87 33.34 5.48 19.19
CA GLU A 87 33.43 5.39 17.73
C GLU A 87 32.66 6.51 17.06
N ALA A 88 31.50 6.88 17.62
CA ALA A 88 30.67 7.98 17.11
C ALA A 88 29.90 8.69 18.22
N LEU A 89 29.85 10.03 18.14
CA LEU A 89 29.11 10.93 19.01
C LEU A 89 28.32 11.95 18.18
N GLY A 90 27.07 12.25 18.56
CA GLY A 90 26.18 13.20 17.87
C GLY A 90 25.35 12.51 16.76
N PRO A 91 24.36 13.21 16.14
CA PRO A 91 24.15 14.65 16.06
C PRO A 91 22.89 15.18 16.76
N ALA A 92 22.30 14.50 17.74
CA ALA A 92 21.05 14.95 18.37
C ALA A 92 21.09 16.37 18.98
N LYS A 93 22.26 16.83 19.36
CA LYS A 93 22.55 18.20 19.84
C LYS A 93 24.02 18.53 19.67
N ALA A 94 24.37 19.82 19.74
CA ALA A 94 25.76 20.22 19.79
C ALA A 94 26.49 19.53 20.96
N LEU A 95 27.67 18.94 20.69
CA LEU A 95 28.45 18.22 21.66
C LEU A 95 29.23 19.18 22.62
N ALA A 96 29.62 20.35 22.11
CA ALA A 96 30.22 21.43 22.88
C ALA A 96 30.06 22.76 22.15
N THR A 97 30.01 23.87 22.86
CA THR A 97 29.96 25.25 22.34
C THR A 97 30.98 26.12 23.06
N GLY A 98 31.30 27.28 22.48
CA GLY A 98 32.22 28.24 23.09
C GLY A 98 33.69 27.83 22.98
N LEU A 99 34.03 26.93 22.08
CA LEU A 99 35.40 26.55 21.75
C LEU A 99 36.07 27.60 20.84
N PRO A 100 37.43 27.51 20.65
CA PRO A 100 38.12 28.42 19.75
C PRO A 100 37.45 28.52 18.35
N ALA A 101 37.58 29.69 17.72
CA ALA A 101 37.02 29.91 16.38
C ALA A 101 37.81 29.13 15.30
N ASP A 102 39.06 28.85 15.51
CA ASP A 102 39.90 28.01 14.65
C ASP A 102 39.43 26.55 14.75
N PRO A 103 39.08 25.88 13.64
CA PRO A 103 38.49 24.54 13.67
C PRO A 103 39.45 23.48 14.27
N GLU A 104 40.75 23.56 13.97
CA GLU A 104 41.72 22.59 14.51
C GLU A 104 41.89 22.80 16.02
N ALA A 105 42.05 24.03 16.47
CA ALA A 105 42.12 24.35 17.88
C ALA A 105 40.86 23.91 18.63
N ALA A 106 39.68 24.10 18.06
CA ALA A 106 38.40 23.66 18.63
C ALA A 106 38.34 22.13 18.75
N ALA A 107 38.73 21.40 17.70
CA ALA A 107 38.75 19.93 17.70
C ALA A 107 39.67 19.36 18.75
N ARG A 108 40.88 19.90 18.86
CA ARG A 108 41.86 19.50 19.88
C ARG A 108 41.40 19.83 21.29
N GLN A 109 40.86 21.04 21.49
CA GLN A 109 40.33 21.44 22.79
C GLN A 109 39.18 20.53 23.23
N TYR A 110 38.28 20.19 22.31
CA TYR A 110 37.19 19.23 22.57
C TYR A 110 37.71 17.87 23.06
N LEU A 111 38.72 17.31 22.39
CA LEU A 111 39.33 16.03 22.79
C LEU A 111 40.01 16.12 24.16
N VAL A 112 40.68 17.24 24.46
CA VAL A 112 41.32 17.50 25.77
C VAL A 112 40.28 17.62 26.88
N ASP A 113 39.19 18.36 26.65
CA ASP A 113 38.11 18.56 27.61
C ASP A 113 37.35 17.25 27.90
N ASN A 114 37.31 16.34 26.91
CA ASN A 114 36.69 15.01 27.01
C ASN A 114 37.73 13.87 27.11
N ARG A 115 38.92 14.14 27.57
CA ARG A 115 40.01 13.16 27.66
C ARG A 115 39.65 11.87 28.39
N ASP A 116 38.83 11.98 29.44
CA ASP A 116 38.36 10.81 30.21
C ASP A 116 37.41 9.92 29.40
N LEU A 117 36.70 10.48 28.42
CA LEU A 117 35.82 9.76 27.52
C LEU A 117 36.59 9.06 26.41
N PHE A 118 37.56 9.77 25.80
CA PHE A 118 38.37 9.22 24.70
C PHE A 118 39.58 8.43 25.17
N GLY A 119 39.92 8.48 26.46
CA GLY A 119 41.05 7.77 27.00
C GLY A 119 42.41 8.33 26.53
N VAL A 120 42.47 9.58 26.11
CA VAL A 120 43.69 10.26 25.64
C VAL A 120 44.04 11.45 26.55
N ASP A 121 45.31 11.64 26.88
CA ASP A 121 45.76 12.79 27.66
C ASP A 121 46.06 14.01 26.78
N GLN A 122 46.28 15.15 27.41
CA GLN A 122 46.53 16.39 26.70
C GLN A 122 47.80 16.31 25.83
N ALA A 123 48.86 15.62 26.29
CA ALA A 123 50.09 15.48 25.54
C ALA A 123 49.87 14.64 24.26
N SER A 124 49.13 13.56 24.39
CA SER A 124 48.75 12.72 23.25
C SER A 124 47.90 13.48 22.22
N VAL A 125 46.95 14.31 22.67
CA VAL A 125 46.17 15.16 21.74
C VAL A 125 47.06 16.22 21.09
N ALA A 126 47.96 16.81 21.79
CA ALA A 126 48.92 17.78 21.22
C ALA A 126 49.86 17.14 20.19
N ALA A 127 50.29 15.89 20.42
CA ALA A 127 51.14 15.12 19.50
C ALA A 127 50.40 14.57 18.26
N MET A 128 49.05 14.60 18.20
CA MET A 128 48.31 14.13 17.02
C MET A 128 48.69 14.90 15.76
N GLN A 129 48.86 14.17 14.68
CA GLN A 129 49.08 14.73 13.36
C GLN A 129 47.76 15.20 12.77
N THR A 130 47.71 16.46 12.32
CA THR A 130 46.57 16.94 11.53
C THR A 130 46.69 16.42 10.10
N LEU A 131 45.74 15.60 9.68
CA LEU A 131 45.68 15.09 8.31
C LEU A 131 44.91 16.02 7.37
N LEU A 132 43.84 16.66 7.91
CA LEU A 132 42.95 17.46 7.11
C LEU A 132 42.23 18.50 7.97
N VAL A 133 42.10 19.71 7.43
CA VAL A 133 41.10 20.70 7.83
C VAL A 133 40.37 21.14 6.56
N ARG A 134 39.12 20.75 6.42
CA ARG A 134 38.37 21.01 5.19
C ARG A 134 37.04 21.72 5.48
N PRO A 135 36.79 22.89 4.88
CA PRO A 135 35.50 23.54 4.96
C PRO A 135 34.37 22.65 4.36
N VAL A 136 33.23 22.59 5.05
CA VAL A 136 32.00 21.88 4.63
C VAL A 136 30.81 22.78 5.00
N GLY A 137 30.23 23.47 4.02
CA GLY A 137 29.18 24.44 4.27
C GLY A 137 29.60 25.54 5.22
N ALA A 138 28.85 25.73 6.32
CA ALA A 138 29.19 26.70 7.37
C ALA A 138 30.15 26.18 8.44
N GLY A 139 30.67 24.96 8.28
CA GLY A 139 31.60 24.32 9.22
C GLY A 139 32.88 23.84 8.56
N SER A 140 33.68 23.08 9.33
CA SER A 140 34.91 22.42 8.89
C SER A 140 35.03 21.04 9.50
N VAL A 141 35.47 20.07 8.71
CA VAL A 141 35.89 18.75 9.20
C VAL A 141 37.37 18.80 9.50
N VAL A 142 37.76 18.39 10.71
CA VAL A 142 39.12 18.25 11.16
C VAL A 142 39.41 16.77 11.36
N VAL A 143 40.46 16.24 10.70
CA VAL A 143 40.89 14.85 10.86
C VAL A 143 42.26 14.81 11.52
N LEU A 144 42.33 14.19 12.68
CA LEU A 144 43.53 14.04 13.50
C LEU A 144 43.90 12.57 13.57
N ARG A 145 45.22 12.28 13.50
CA ARG A 145 45.82 10.94 13.61
C ARG A 145 46.71 10.83 14.84
N GLN A 146 46.50 9.80 15.67
CA GLN A 146 47.35 9.51 16.81
C GLN A 146 48.81 9.25 16.38
N ARG A 147 49.67 9.60 17.27
CA ARG A 147 51.09 9.22 17.24
C ARG A 147 51.42 8.41 18.49
N PHE A 148 52.24 7.40 18.33
CA PHE A 148 52.72 6.53 19.38
C PHE A 148 54.27 6.65 19.44
N GLY A 149 54.73 7.56 20.21
CA GLY A 149 56.13 8.04 20.11
C GLY A 149 56.35 8.74 18.76
N ASP A 150 57.38 8.33 18.02
CA ASP A 150 57.69 8.90 16.71
C ASP A 150 56.90 8.31 15.54
N LEU A 151 56.12 7.26 15.82
CA LEU A 151 55.37 6.57 14.76
C LEU A 151 53.93 7.07 14.65
N PRO A 152 53.44 7.36 13.42
CA PRO A 152 52.05 7.63 13.22
C PRO A 152 51.25 6.33 13.32
N ALA A 153 49.97 6.41 13.68
CA ALA A 153 49.05 5.27 13.54
C ALA A 153 48.93 4.86 12.04
N GLY A 154 49.12 3.60 11.74
CA GLY A 154 48.98 3.07 10.38
C GLY A 154 47.56 2.60 10.06
N TYR A 155 46.91 2.05 11.07
CA TYR A 155 45.55 1.59 11.03
C TYR A 155 44.86 2.01 12.33
N ASP A 156 43.58 2.42 12.25
CA ASP A 156 42.87 3.06 13.38
C ASP A 156 43.60 4.33 13.93
N GLY A 157 43.33 4.74 15.14
CA GLY A 157 43.94 5.90 15.75
C GLY A 157 43.55 7.22 15.10
N LEU A 158 42.36 7.33 14.50
CA LEU A 158 41.87 8.55 13.88
C LEU A 158 40.79 9.21 14.70
N ALA A 159 40.65 10.52 14.58
CA ALA A 159 39.51 11.30 15.06
C ALA A 159 39.08 12.28 13.95
N SER A 160 37.83 12.22 13.55
CA SER A 160 37.19 13.18 12.65
C SER A 160 36.21 14.03 13.45
N VAL A 161 36.38 15.35 13.46
CA VAL A 161 35.58 16.30 14.25
C VAL A 161 34.93 17.31 13.30
N LEU A 162 33.61 17.42 13.33
CA LEU A 162 32.86 18.46 12.61
C LEU A 162 32.68 19.66 13.55
N VAL A 163 33.25 20.79 13.17
CA VAL A 163 33.20 22.05 13.90
C VAL A 163 32.52 23.14 13.08
N SER A 164 31.69 23.96 13.71
CA SER A 164 31.07 25.13 13.08
C SER A 164 31.01 26.28 14.10
N GLY A 165 31.74 27.38 13.84
CA GLY A 165 31.68 28.57 14.67
C GLY A 165 32.04 28.33 16.14
N GLY A 166 33.06 27.51 16.44
CA GLY A 166 33.44 27.13 17.81
C GLY A 166 32.47 26.18 18.49
N THR A 167 31.63 25.50 17.71
CA THR A 167 30.69 24.46 18.15
C THR A 167 31.10 23.12 17.55
N VAL A 168 31.33 22.09 18.37
CA VAL A 168 31.49 20.70 17.89
C VAL A 168 30.15 20.04 17.75
N ILE A 169 29.85 19.54 16.52
CA ILE A 169 28.57 18.96 16.14
C ILE A 169 28.65 17.42 16.16
N ARG A 170 29.75 16.86 15.65
CA ARG A 170 29.92 15.42 15.53
C ARG A 170 31.39 15.02 15.73
N VAL A 171 31.60 13.86 16.32
CA VAL A 171 32.92 13.21 16.39
C VAL A 171 32.75 11.76 15.94
N SER A 172 33.66 11.30 15.09
CA SER A 172 33.85 9.90 14.76
C SER A 172 35.31 9.54 15.06
N SER A 173 35.57 8.41 15.72
CA SER A 173 36.95 8.07 16.09
C SER A 173 37.21 6.58 16.18
N SER A 174 38.45 6.21 15.89
CA SER A 174 39.06 4.90 16.16
C SER A 174 40.25 5.06 17.14
N LEU A 175 40.15 6.00 18.07
CA LEU A 175 41.24 6.31 19.00
C LEU A 175 41.52 5.17 19.97
N SER A 176 42.80 4.83 20.13
CA SER A 176 43.28 3.91 21.17
C SER A 176 43.53 4.68 22.47
N ARG A 177 43.05 4.16 23.60
CA ARG A 177 43.33 4.69 24.92
C ARG A 177 44.74 4.36 25.44
N ASN A 178 45.40 3.39 24.82
CA ASN A 178 46.81 3.11 25.13
C ASN A 178 47.69 3.94 24.19
N THR A 179 48.31 5.00 24.72
CA THR A 179 49.04 6.00 23.96
C THR A 179 50.53 5.82 24.07
N GLY A 180 51.02 4.77 24.75
CA GLY A 180 52.45 4.50 24.93
C GLY A 180 53.20 4.24 23.62
N ALA A 181 54.48 4.56 23.58
CA ALA A 181 55.34 4.24 22.45
C ALA A 181 55.53 2.71 22.31
N PRO A 182 55.37 2.13 21.14
CA PRO A 182 55.58 0.70 20.92
C PRO A 182 57.09 0.35 20.97
N GLN A 183 57.38 -0.92 21.20
CA GLN A 183 58.80 -1.40 21.18
C GLN A 183 59.39 -1.25 19.78
N PRO A 184 60.72 -0.92 19.66
CA PRO A 184 61.37 -0.74 18.38
C PRO A 184 61.33 -1.98 17.49
N ALA A 185 61.34 -1.78 16.16
CA ALA A 185 61.43 -2.84 15.18
C ALA A 185 62.70 -3.70 15.33
N THR A 186 62.59 -4.99 15.11
CA THR A 186 63.73 -5.94 15.03
C THR A 186 63.87 -6.56 13.63
N LEU A 187 62.77 -6.54 12.86
CA LEU A 187 62.79 -7.02 11.49
C LEU A 187 63.12 -5.87 10.52
N SER A 188 63.77 -6.23 9.38
CA SER A 188 63.98 -5.30 8.28
C SER A 188 62.74 -5.10 7.44
N PRO A 189 62.60 -3.99 6.67
CA PRO A 189 61.53 -3.82 5.72
C PRO A 189 61.38 -5.00 4.70
N ALA A 190 62.49 -5.59 4.25
CA ALA A 190 62.48 -6.72 3.35
C ALA A 190 61.85 -7.99 3.97
N GLN A 191 62.18 -8.27 5.24
CA GLN A 191 61.58 -9.39 5.98
C GLN A 191 60.05 -9.21 6.20
N ALA A 192 59.62 -7.97 6.40
CA ALA A 192 58.17 -7.67 6.47
C ALA A 192 57.47 -7.81 5.10
N ALA A 193 58.14 -7.38 4.03
CA ALA A 193 57.62 -7.61 2.68
C ALA A 193 57.48 -9.09 2.35
N ASP A 194 58.47 -9.91 2.73
CA ASP A 194 58.37 -11.37 2.56
C ASP A 194 57.22 -11.98 3.34
N ALA A 195 56.94 -11.48 4.52
CA ALA A 195 55.77 -11.92 5.31
C ALA A 195 54.47 -11.53 4.65
N ALA A 196 54.34 -10.31 4.15
CA ALA A 196 53.14 -9.83 3.43
C ALA A 196 52.94 -10.60 2.13
N LEU A 197 53.97 -10.89 1.37
CA LEU A 197 53.91 -11.70 0.13
C LEU A 197 53.42 -13.12 0.42
N ARG A 198 53.97 -13.79 1.45
CA ARG A 198 53.52 -15.13 1.85
C ARG A 198 52.05 -15.12 2.29
N ASP A 199 51.60 -14.11 3.05
CA ASP A 199 50.23 -14.00 3.47
C ASP A 199 49.27 -13.74 2.29
N ALA A 200 49.72 -12.99 1.28
CA ALA A 200 48.95 -12.71 0.07
C ALA A 200 48.97 -13.87 -0.95
N GLY A 201 49.80 -14.89 -0.73
CA GLY A 201 50.01 -15.96 -1.71
C GLY A 201 50.76 -15.50 -2.97
N LEU A 202 51.54 -14.41 -2.90
CA LEU A 202 52.26 -13.79 -4.02
C LEU A 202 53.75 -14.03 -3.90
N THR A 203 54.42 -13.97 -5.05
CA THR A 203 55.88 -13.93 -5.14
C THR A 203 56.35 -12.51 -5.51
N ALA A 204 57.58 -12.15 -5.21
CA ALA A 204 58.13 -10.83 -5.52
C ALA A 204 58.07 -10.50 -7.04
N ASN A 205 58.13 -11.50 -7.92
CA ASN A 205 58.06 -11.30 -9.37
C ASN A 205 56.63 -10.98 -9.87
N GLN A 206 55.62 -11.28 -9.07
CA GLN A 206 54.20 -11.00 -9.37
C GLN A 206 53.78 -9.63 -8.91
N VAL A 207 54.63 -8.87 -8.21
CA VAL A 207 54.29 -7.54 -7.71
C VAL A 207 54.90 -6.48 -8.61
N ASP A 208 54.04 -5.57 -9.09
CA ASP A 208 54.45 -4.44 -9.92
C ASP A 208 54.91 -3.24 -9.10
N ARG A 209 54.27 -3.03 -7.97
CA ARG A 209 54.55 -1.92 -7.01
C ARG A 209 54.50 -2.39 -5.58
N SER A 210 55.43 -1.91 -4.76
CA SER A 210 55.41 -2.06 -3.31
C SER A 210 55.90 -0.78 -2.60
N ASP A 211 55.11 -0.32 -1.61
CA ASP A 211 55.51 0.76 -0.69
C ASP A 211 55.64 0.16 0.73
N ILE A 212 56.73 0.46 1.43
CA ILE A 212 57.00 -0.07 2.77
C ILE A 212 57.45 1.05 3.67
N TYR A 213 56.72 1.26 4.79
CA TYR A 213 57.14 2.23 5.79
C TYR A 213 56.71 1.81 7.19
N GLN A 214 57.34 2.36 8.24
CA GLN A 214 57.05 2.05 9.63
C GLN A 214 55.84 2.86 10.15
N VAL A 215 54.99 2.18 10.88
CA VAL A 215 53.83 2.73 11.55
C VAL A 215 53.65 2.10 12.93
N ALA A 216 52.77 2.66 13.74
CA ALA A 216 52.24 1.99 14.92
C ALA A 216 50.85 1.45 14.61
N VAL A 217 50.57 0.19 14.92
CA VAL A 217 49.24 -0.40 14.86
C VAL A 217 48.71 -0.59 16.27
N PRO A 218 47.71 0.17 16.71
CA PRO A 218 47.11 -0.05 18.01
C PRO A 218 46.41 -1.41 18.05
N THR A 219 46.55 -2.15 19.11
CA THR A 219 45.85 -3.40 19.36
C THR A 219 45.02 -3.29 20.64
N PRO A 220 43.82 -3.88 20.69
CA PRO A 220 42.95 -3.75 21.86
C PRO A 220 43.51 -4.39 23.13
N ALA A 221 44.18 -5.54 23.00
CA ALA A 221 44.71 -6.32 24.12
C ALA A 221 46.16 -5.90 24.50
N ASP A 222 47.06 -5.74 23.51
CA ASP A 222 48.50 -5.66 23.75
C ASP A 222 49.06 -4.23 23.59
N GLY A 223 48.17 -3.24 23.31
CA GLY A 223 48.59 -1.85 23.07
C GLY A 223 49.20 -1.65 21.68
N PRO A 224 49.85 -0.47 21.43
CA PRO A 224 50.39 -0.19 20.10
C PRO A 224 51.62 -1.06 19.82
N ARG A 225 51.66 -1.60 18.58
CA ARG A 225 52.76 -2.41 18.08
C ARG A 225 53.45 -1.72 16.93
N THR A 226 54.78 -1.72 16.90
CA THR A 226 55.52 -1.28 15.71
C THR A 226 55.28 -2.26 14.57
N ALA A 227 54.85 -1.76 13.46
CA ALA A 227 54.54 -2.54 12.27
C ALA A 227 55.15 -1.91 11.00
N TYR A 228 55.33 -2.71 9.98
CA TYR A 228 55.54 -2.22 8.64
C TYR A 228 54.18 -2.24 7.91
N SER A 229 53.76 -1.11 7.36
CA SER A 229 52.72 -1.03 6.34
C SER A 229 53.36 -1.42 5.04
N VAL A 230 52.85 -2.51 4.42
CA VAL A 230 53.36 -3.05 3.14
C VAL A 230 52.23 -3.05 2.16
N THR A 231 52.30 -2.23 1.11
CA THR A 231 51.31 -2.21 0.03
C THR A 231 51.83 -3.02 -1.14
N LEU A 232 51.08 -4.05 -1.56
CA LEU A 232 51.39 -4.92 -2.67
C LEU A 232 50.31 -4.72 -3.77
N ILE A 233 50.77 -4.50 -5.00
CA ILE A 233 49.90 -4.42 -6.18
C ILE A 233 50.41 -5.49 -7.15
N ALA A 234 49.62 -6.53 -7.40
CA ALA A 234 50.00 -7.60 -8.31
C ALA A 234 49.87 -7.12 -9.76
N LYS A 235 50.81 -7.61 -10.61
CA LYS A 235 50.81 -7.43 -12.07
C LYS A 235 50.30 -8.69 -12.74
N ASP A 236 49.66 -8.51 -13.89
CA ASP A 236 49.25 -9.62 -14.79
C ASP A 236 48.46 -10.74 -14.10
N ALA A 237 47.82 -10.43 -12.97
CA ALA A 237 46.94 -11.35 -12.29
C ALA A 237 45.63 -11.50 -13.10
N ALA A 238 45.08 -12.71 -13.18
CA ALA A 238 43.78 -12.96 -13.81
C ALA A 238 42.65 -12.19 -13.12
N GLU A 239 42.81 -11.93 -11.82
CA GLU A 239 41.96 -11.03 -11.03
C GLU A 239 42.82 -9.91 -10.42
N PRO A 240 42.33 -8.66 -10.42
CA PRO A 240 43.01 -7.57 -9.74
C PRO A 240 43.27 -7.94 -8.27
N THR A 241 44.52 -7.79 -7.83
CA THR A 241 44.93 -8.11 -6.47
C THR A 241 45.85 -6.99 -5.94
N ALA A 242 45.38 -6.33 -4.89
CA ALA A 242 46.11 -5.26 -4.20
C ALA A 242 45.79 -5.29 -2.72
N TYR A 243 46.80 -5.31 -1.89
CA TYR A 243 46.67 -5.34 -0.43
C TYR A 243 47.53 -4.30 0.24
N THR A 244 47.04 -3.70 1.36
CA THR A 244 47.89 -3.11 2.39
C THR A 244 47.95 -4.08 3.58
N THR A 245 49.14 -4.56 3.93
CA THR A 245 49.35 -5.52 5.00
C THR A 245 50.18 -4.87 6.09
N TYR A 246 49.70 -4.88 7.33
CA TYR A 246 50.40 -4.39 8.49
C TYR A 246 51.09 -5.56 9.18
N VAL A 247 52.39 -5.66 9.00
CA VAL A 247 53.23 -6.76 9.54
C VAL A 247 53.88 -6.29 10.82
N ASP A 248 53.72 -7.00 11.92
CA ASP A 248 54.41 -6.72 13.16
C ASP A 248 55.92 -6.71 12.96
N ALA A 249 56.54 -5.61 13.27
CA ALA A 249 57.96 -5.38 13.00
C ALA A 249 58.93 -6.14 13.93
N ARG A 250 58.39 -6.92 14.88
CA ARG A 250 59.19 -7.76 15.79
C ARG A 250 59.00 -9.25 15.58
N THR A 251 57.73 -9.65 15.30
CA THR A 251 57.41 -11.07 15.19
C THR A 251 57.25 -11.52 13.74
N GLY A 252 56.99 -10.62 12.80
CA GLY A 252 56.65 -10.95 11.41
C GLY A 252 55.20 -11.43 11.23
N GLU A 253 54.39 -11.36 12.28
CA GLU A 253 52.97 -11.72 12.22
C GLU A 253 52.20 -10.65 11.44
N VAL A 254 51.28 -11.06 10.60
CA VAL A 254 50.33 -10.15 9.94
C VAL A 254 49.27 -9.75 10.94
N LEU A 255 49.28 -8.48 11.33
CA LEU A 255 48.26 -7.91 12.24
C LEU A 255 46.97 -7.62 11.48
N ILE A 256 47.05 -7.01 10.32
CA ILE A 256 45.93 -6.62 9.48
C ILE A 256 46.33 -6.76 8.02
N ARG A 257 45.38 -7.17 7.20
CA ARG A 257 45.48 -7.08 5.74
C ARG A 257 44.18 -6.46 5.19
N GLU A 258 44.30 -5.43 4.41
CA GLU A 258 43.21 -4.75 3.73
C GLU A 258 43.25 -5.03 2.22
N ASP A 259 42.14 -5.46 1.64
CA ASP A 259 42.00 -5.52 0.20
C ASP A 259 41.73 -4.11 -0.34
N LEU A 260 42.50 -3.68 -1.32
CA LEU A 260 42.36 -2.37 -1.94
C LEU A 260 41.57 -2.43 -3.25
N VAL A 261 41.14 -3.63 -3.66
CA VAL A 261 40.37 -3.83 -4.90
C VAL A 261 38.88 -3.86 -4.58
N ASN A 262 38.15 -2.94 -5.19
CA ASN A 262 36.70 -2.97 -5.21
C ASN A 262 36.27 -3.63 -6.51
N PHE A 263 35.44 -4.68 -6.43
CA PHE A 263 34.95 -5.41 -7.59
C PHE A 263 33.61 -4.87 -8.06
N ASP A 264 33.47 -4.66 -9.38
CA ASP A 264 32.20 -4.25 -10.00
C ASP A 264 31.12 -5.36 -10.04
N ALA A 265 31.46 -6.60 -9.63
CA ALA A 265 30.53 -7.71 -9.56
C ALA A 265 29.43 -7.57 -8.50
N GLU A 266 29.31 -6.38 -7.86
CA GLU A 266 28.33 -6.09 -6.80
C GLU A 266 27.20 -5.16 -7.27
N ASN A 267 26.77 -5.29 -8.51
CA ASN A 267 25.60 -4.58 -9.01
C ASN A 267 24.41 -5.54 -9.08
N PRO A 268 23.62 -5.73 -8.00
CA PRO A 268 22.47 -6.62 -8.04
C PRO A 268 21.44 -6.16 -9.05
N HIS A 269 20.87 -7.12 -9.77
CA HIS A 269 19.88 -6.92 -10.81
C HIS A 269 18.57 -7.63 -10.47
N TRP A 270 17.45 -6.93 -10.62
CA TRP A 270 16.10 -7.48 -10.45
C TRP A 270 15.34 -7.37 -11.76
N ALA A 271 14.88 -8.51 -12.30
CA ALA A 271 13.94 -8.53 -13.41
C ALA A 271 12.51 -8.41 -12.85
N VAL A 272 11.80 -7.32 -13.18
CA VAL A 272 10.55 -6.95 -12.55
C VAL A 272 9.47 -6.52 -13.54
N PHE A 273 8.22 -6.66 -13.12
CA PHE A 273 7.07 -5.94 -13.67
C PHE A 273 6.78 -4.70 -12.80
N PRO A 274 7.20 -3.50 -13.22
CA PRO A 274 7.08 -2.31 -12.39
C PRO A 274 5.63 -1.87 -12.09
N ALA A 275 4.69 -2.29 -12.92
CA ALA A 275 3.25 -2.05 -12.77
C ALA A 275 2.48 -3.37 -12.86
N THR A 276 2.36 -3.94 -14.07
CA THR A 276 1.72 -5.23 -14.34
C THR A 276 2.39 -5.88 -15.54
N PRO A 277 2.30 -7.21 -15.72
CA PRO A 277 2.65 -7.84 -16.97
C PRO A 277 1.86 -7.24 -18.14
N PRO A 278 2.47 -7.11 -19.32
CA PRO A 278 1.72 -6.69 -20.51
C PRO A 278 0.70 -7.76 -20.88
N GLY A 279 -0.48 -7.35 -21.33
CA GLY A 279 -1.58 -8.25 -21.66
C GLY A 279 -1.28 -9.27 -22.77
N ARG A 280 -0.20 -9.05 -23.54
CA ARG A 280 0.36 -10.00 -24.53
C ARG A 280 1.84 -9.78 -24.68
N PHE A 281 2.59 -10.88 -24.72
CA PHE A 281 4.02 -10.90 -25.07
C PHE A 281 4.35 -12.16 -25.88
N ALA A 282 5.42 -12.10 -26.67
CA ALA A 282 5.77 -13.23 -27.54
C ALA A 282 6.27 -14.42 -26.69
N PRO A 283 5.82 -15.65 -26.94
CA PRO A 283 6.33 -16.82 -26.25
C PRO A 283 7.87 -16.90 -26.32
N GLY A 284 8.51 -17.15 -25.17
CA GLY A 284 9.95 -17.23 -25.06
C GLY A 284 10.68 -15.89 -25.00
N THR A 285 9.95 -14.75 -24.92
CA THR A 285 10.53 -13.44 -24.60
C THR A 285 10.26 -13.12 -23.13
N ASP A 286 11.23 -12.49 -22.47
CA ASP A 286 11.03 -11.96 -21.12
C ASP A 286 10.57 -10.49 -21.23
N PRO A 287 9.32 -10.17 -20.88
CA PRO A 287 8.80 -8.81 -20.98
C PRO A 287 9.14 -7.92 -19.77
N ARG A 288 9.88 -8.44 -18.79
CA ARG A 288 10.26 -7.70 -17.58
C ARG A 288 11.34 -6.66 -17.90
N THR A 289 11.39 -5.63 -17.06
CA THR A 289 12.47 -4.64 -17.07
C THR A 289 13.48 -4.98 -15.99
N HIS A 290 14.73 -4.50 -16.19
CA HIS A 290 15.80 -4.72 -15.22
C HIS A 290 16.05 -3.46 -14.41
N TRP A 291 16.08 -3.61 -13.10
CA TRP A 291 16.49 -2.59 -12.14
C TRP A 291 17.79 -2.99 -11.48
N CYS A 292 18.69 -2.01 -11.26
CA CYS A 292 20.04 -2.27 -10.78
C CYS A 292 20.43 -1.30 -9.67
N LEU A 293 21.40 -1.64 -8.85
CA LEU A 293 21.94 -0.75 -7.83
C LEU A 293 22.72 0.43 -8.43
N THR A 294 23.48 0.17 -9.48
CA THR A 294 24.27 1.19 -10.21
C THR A 294 23.88 1.24 -11.67
N PRO A 295 23.98 2.41 -12.34
CA PRO A 295 23.63 2.54 -13.75
C PRO A 295 24.56 1.68 -14.63
N GLU A 296 23.95 0.88 -15.51
CA GLU A 296 24.68 0.15 -16.56
C GLU A 296 23.79 -0.11 -17.78
N PRO A 297 24.36 -0.51 -18.93
CA PRO A 297 23.57 -0.89 -20.10
C PRO A 297 22.61 -2.04 -19.79
N GLY A 298 21.32 -1.86 -20.12
CA GLY A 298 20.26 -2.82 -19.84
C GLY A 298 19.44 -2.51 -18.60
N CYS A 299 19.92 -1.68 -17.68
CA CYS A 299 19.18 -1.23 -16.53
C CYS A 299 18.23 -0.08 -16.87
N SER A 300 16.94 -0.28 -16.64
CA SER A 300 15.91 0.75 -16.86
C SER A 300 15.79 1.74 -15.70
N ARG A 301 16.26 1.36 -14.51
CA ARG A 301 16.21 2.20 -13.30
C ARG A 301 17.32 1.81 -12.31
N THR A 302 17.90 2.82 -11.67
CA THR A 302 18.77 2.63 -10.51
C THR A 302 17.89 2.64 -9.23
N VAL A 303 18.09 1.62 -8.37
CA VAL A 303 17.32 1.41 -7.15
C VAL A 303 18.24 1.13 -5.97
N ARG A 304 17.84 1.62 -4.80
CA ARG A 304 18.53 1.39 -3.52
C ARG A 304 17.59 1.64 -2.37
N ASP A 305 17.86 1.00 -1.26
CA ASP A 305 17.13 1.22 -0.02
C ASP A 305 17.22 2.70 0.43
N ALA A 306 16.07 3.32 0.69
CA ALA A 306 15.99 4.75 0.95
C ALA A 306 16.58 5.17 2.30
N ALA A 307 16.57 4.27 3.28
CA ALA A 307 17.09 4.52 4.61
C ALA A 307 18.61 4.37 4.67
N SER A 308 19.16 3.27 4.14
CA SER A 308 20.59 2.92 4.24
C SER A 308 21.41 3.34 3.03
N GLY A 309 20.79 3.53 1.87
CA GLY A 309 21.47 3.75 0.59
C GLY A 309 22.13 2.49 0.01
N GLN A 310 21.99 1.33 0.66
CA GLN A 310 22.53 0.05 0.22
C GLN A 310 21.63 -0.63 -0.82
N ALA A 311 22.12 -1.75 -1.36
CA ALA A 311 21.26 -2.64 -2.16
C ALA A 311 20.19 -3.28 -1.27
N TRP A 312 19.05 -3.60 -1.87
CA TRP A 312 17.91 -4.17 -1.14
C TRP A 312 18.20 -5.52 -0.48
N ASP A 313 19.06 -6.34 -1.09
CA ASP A 313 19.46 -7.68 -0.63
C ASP A 313 20.62 -7.66 0.38
N VAL A 314 20.81 -6.56 1.11
CA VAL A 314 21.85 -6.44 2.14
C VAL A 314 21.21 -6.59 3.52
N ASP A 315 21.76 -7.53 4.30
CA ASP A 315 21.53 -7.62 5.73
C ASP A 315 22.37 -6.54 6.44
N LEU A 316 21.72 -5.50 6.95
CA LEU A 316 22.41 -4.38 7.60
C LEU A 316 23.04 -4.76 8.94
N ALA A 317 22.61 -5.85 9.60
CA ALA A 317 23.24 -6.29 10.84
C ALA A 317 24.64 -6.87 10.58
N THR A 318 24.83 -7.53 9.45
CA THR A 318 26.11 -8.12 9.05
C THR A 318 26.86 -7.30 8.00
N GLY A 319 26.17 -6.41 7.29
CA GLY A 319 26.69 -5.67 6.16
C GLY A 319 26.94 -6.54 4.90
N GLN A 320 26.39 -7.77 4.86
CA GLN A 320 26.61 -8.72 3.78
C GLN A 320 25.36 -8.89 2.91
N PRO A 321 25.53 -9.19 1.61
CA PRO A 321 24.43 -9.62 0.76
C PRO A 321 23.81 -10.92 1.26
N THR A 322 22.51 -11.05 1.11
CA THR A 322 21.77 -12.29 1.44
C THR A 322 21.70 -13.26 0.27
N PHE A 323 21.94 -12.77 -0.94
CA PHE A 323 21.87 -13.50 -2.21
C PHE A 323 20.49 -14.05 -2.56
N THR A 324 19.44 -13.56 -1.93
CA THR A 324 18.07 -14.02 -2.10
C THR A 324 17.04 -12.89 -1.87
N SER A 325 15.75 -13.22 -1.79
CA SER A 325 14.65 -12.26 -1.54
C SER A 325 14.54 -11.84 -0.06
N THR A 326 15.68 -11.51 0.56
CA THR A 326 15.76 -11.03 1.94
C THR A 326 16.67 -9.81 2.02
N GLY A 327 16.30 -8.81 2.80
CA GLY A 327 17.07 -7.60 3.05
C GLY A 327 16.59 -6.86 4.29
N ASN A 328 16.87 -5.55 4.33
CA ASN A 328 16.51 -4.75 5.49
C ASN A 328 15.02 -4.38 5.56
N SER A 329 14.38 -4.13 4.41
CA SER A 329 13.01 -3.62 4.34
C SER A 329 11.98 -4.68 3.96
N ALA A 330 12.43 -5.83 3.44
CA ALA A 330 11.58 -6.95 3.08
C ALA A 330 12.31 -8.30 3.27
N ASN A 331 11.51 -9.34 3.57
CA ASN A 331 11.93 -10.73 3.68
C ASN A 331 10.85 -11.62 3.06
N ASP A 332 10.85 -11.74 1.74
CA ASP A 332 9.76 -12.35 1.01
C ASP A 332 10.02 -13.84 0.71
N VAL A 333 8.97 -14.63 0.84
CA VAL A 333 9.00 -16.09 0.70
C VAL A 333 7.86 -16.57 -0.18
N VAL A 334 8.02 -17.70 -0.82
CA VAL A 334 6.91 -18.47 -1.37
C VAL A 334 6.31 -19.32 -0.25
N LEU A 335 4.99 -19.29 -0.09
CA LEU A 335 4.29 -20.06 0.93
C LEU A 335 3.07 -20.78 0.37
N TRP A 336 3.24 -21.92 -0.24
CA TRP A 336 2.14 -22.67 -0.86
C TRP A 336 1.15 -23.29 0.11
N GLY A 337 1.47 -23.36 1.41
CA GLY A 337 0.61 -23.99 2.42
C GLY A 337 0.60 -25.52 2.32
N ALA A 338 -0.45 -26.16 2.85
CA ALA A 338 -0.64 -27.60 2.81
C ALA A 338 0.59 -28.42 3.30
N GLY A 339 1.31 -27.94 4.31
CA GLY A 339 2.49 -28.60 4.90
C GLY A 339 3.80 -28.30 4.19
N THR A 340 3.84 -27.44 3.17
CA THR A 340 5.07 -26.95 2.59
C THR A 340 5.77 -25.95 3.52
N GLN A 341 7.11 -26.00 3.58
CA GLN A 341 7.87 -24.99 4.28
C GLN A 341 8.01 -23.74 3.41
N PRO A 342 7.99 -22.51 4.01
CA PRO A 342 8.29 -21.31 3.26
C PRO A 342 9.73 -21.34 2.73
N PHE A 343 9.94 -20.76 1.54
CA PHE A 343 11.28 -20.63 0.95
C PHE A 343 11.44 -19.29 0.23
N ASN A 344 12.60 -18.68 0.34
CA ASN A 344 12.97 -17.49 -0.42
C ASN A 344 13.30 -17.86 -1.88
N ALA A 345 13.54 -16.84 -2.72
CA ALA A 345 14.09 -17.07 -4.04
C ALA A 345 15.37 -17.93 -3.96
N THR A 346 15.56 -18.81 -4.93
CA THR A 346 16.79 -19.65 -4.99
C THR A 346 18.03 -18.73 -4.90
N PRO A 347 18.95 -18.95 -3.96
CA PRO A 347 20.12 -18.10 -3.79
C PRO A 347 20.93 -17.94 -5.08
N ASN A 348 21.26 -16.70 -5.42
CA ASN A 348 22.04 -16.36 -6.60
C ASN A 348 23.32 -15.61 -6.19
N PRO A 349 24.49 -16.28 -6.23
CA PRO A 349 25.76 -15.69 -5.85
C PRO A 349 26.17 -14.46 -6.66
N ASP A 350 25.76 -14.38 -7.91
CA ASP A 350 26.03 -13.25 -8.79
C ASP A 350 25.09 -12.07 -8.54
N ARG A 351 24.14 -12.23 -7.60
CA ARG A 351 23.12 -11.24 -7.29
C ARG A 351 22.28 -10.80 -8.49
N ASN A 352 22.13 -11.70 -9.46
CA ASN A 352 21.37 -11.50 -10.68
C ASN A 352 20.00 -12.18 -10.54
N TYR A 353 19.01 -11.47 -10.00
CA TYR A 353 17.66 -11.97 -9.70
C TYR A 353 16.76 -11.94 -10.94
N THR A 354 17.25 -12.55 -12.03
CA THR A 354 16.58 -12.65 -13.33
C THR A 354 16.07 -14.07 -13.58
N TYR A 355 15.44 -14.68 -12.58
CA TYR A 355 14.87 -16.02 -12.68
C TYR A 355 13.91 -16.13 -13.87
N PRO A 356 13.82 -17.30 -14.53
CA PRO A 356 12.90 -17.48 -15.65
C PRO A 356 11.45 -17.12 -15.29
N PHE A 357 10.78 -16.42 -16.20
CA PHE A 357 9.35 -16.16 -16.14
C PHE A 357 8.69 -16.78 -17.37
N THR A 358 7.79 -17.72 -17.19
CA THR A 358 7.13 -18.47 -18.25
C THR A 358 5.60 -18.35 -18.22
N ASP A 359 5.07 -17.57 -17.26
CA ASP A 359 3.63 -17.33 -17.07
C ASP A 359 2.83 -18.65 -16.93
N GLN A 360 3.37 -19.59 -16.15
CA GLN A 360 2.86 -20.97 -16.12
C GLN A 360 1.41 -21.05 -15.68
N TRP A 361 0.98 -20.27 -14.69
CA TRP A 361 -0.40 -20.31 -14.19
C TRP A 361 -1.39 -19.95 -15.29
N HIS A 362 -1.08 -18.94 -16.11
CA HIS A 362 -1.90 -18.53 -17.24
C HIS A 362 -1.84 -19.56 -18.38
N GLN A 363 -0.65 -19.97 -18.78
CA GLN A 363 -0.46 -20.89 -19.90
C GLN A 363 -1.09 -22.26 -19.65
N ALA A 364 -1.06 -22.73 -18.40
CA ALA A 364 -1.66 -23.98 -17.97
C ALA A 364 -3.15 -23.83 -17.59
N LYS A 365 -3.74 -22.63 -17.74
CA LYS A 365 -5.16 -22.36 -17.42
C LYS A 365 -5.54 -22.80 -16.02
N CYS A 366 -4.80 -22.33 -15.00
CA CYS A 366 -4.99 -22.64 -13.60
C CYS A 366 -4.81 -24.14 -13.22
N ASP A 367 -4.08 -24.94 -14.02
CA ASP A 367 -3.82 -26.34 -13.69
C ASP A 367 -2.81 -26.43 -12.53
N PRO A 368 -3.15 -27.04 -11.37
CA PRO A 368 -2.25 -27.21 -10.24
C PRO A 368 -0.98 -28.05 -10.53
N ALA A 369 -0.93 -28.77 -11.64
CA ALA A 369 0.25 -29.53 -12.05
C ALA A 369 1.51 -28.66 -12.21
N VAL A 370 1.35 -27.34 -12.40
CA VAL A 370 2.46 -26.38 -12.51
C VAL A 370 3.35 -26.32 -11.25
N PHE A 371 2.83 -26.62 -10.05
CA PHE A 371 3.61 -26.60 -8.82
C PHE A 371 4.68 -27.69 -8.76
N THR A 372 4.53 -28.75 -9.55
CA THR A 372 5.52 -29.86 -9.66
C THR A 372 6.36 -29.77 -10.93
N SER A 373 6.20 -28.71 -11.72
CA SER A 373 7.03 -28.44 -12.92
C SER A 373 8.46 -28.07 -12.54
N ALA A 374 9.36 -28.04 -13.52
CA ALA A 374 10.74 -27.60 -13.33
C ALA A 374 10.85 -26.11 -12.91
N GLN A 375 9.91 -25.27 -13.36
CA GLN A 375 9.82 -23.85 -13.01
C GLN A 375 9.00 -23.59 -11.74
N ARG A 376 8.35 -24.61 -11.19
CA ARG A 376 7.58 -24.50 -9.92
C ARG A 376 6.60 -23.31 -9.93
N ASN A 377 5.81 -23.19 -11.02
CA ASN A 377 4.90 -22.06 -11.24
C ASN A 377 5.61 -20.68 -11.16
N ASP A 378 6.79 -20.57 -11.76
CA ASP A 378 7.61 -19.34 -11.76
C ASP A 378 7.87 -18.78 -10.34
N ALA A 379 7.94 -19.63 -9.32
CA ALA A 379 8.00 -19.25 -7.91
C ALA A 379 9.15 -18.27 -7.58
N ASP A 380 10.35 -18.52 -8.15
CA ASP A 380 11.51 -17.64 -7.91
C ASP A 380 11.31 -16.26 -8.55
N ALA A 381 10.68 -16.19 -9.73
CA ALA A 381 10.36 -14.94 -10.40
C ALA A 381 9.28 -14.17 -9.62
N ALA A 382 8.25 -14.86 -9.12
CA ALA A 382 7.16 -14.28 -8.34
C ALA A 382 7.68 -13.64 -7.04
N VAL A 383 8.42 -14.39 -6.23
CA VAL A 383 8.93 -13.88 -4.96
C VAL A 383 9.99 -12.80 -5.13
N SER A 384 10.79 -12.85 -6.21
CA SER A 384 11.75 -11.77 -6.51
C SER A 384 11.06 -10.49 -6.97
N ASN A 385 9.96 -10.59 -7.73
CA ASN A 385 9.14 -9.44 -8.10
C ASN A 385 8.50 -8.81 -6.87
N LEU A 386 7.88 -9.63 -6.01
CA LEU A 386 7.26 -9.17 -4.76
C LEU A 386 8.29 -8.45 -3.87
N PHE A 387 9.47 -9.05 -3.68
CA PHE A 387 10.59 -8.45 -2.93
C PHE A 387 11.00 -7.08 -3.48
N ALA A 388 11.16 -6.96 -4.79
CA ALA A 388 11.50 -5.69 -5.41
C ALA A 388 10.39 -4.64 -5.21
N MET A 389 9.12 -5.04 -5.30
CA MET A 389 7.98 -4.12 -5.13
C MET A 389 7.81 -3.69 -3.67
N HIS A 390 7.98 -4.58 -2.68
CA HIS A 390 7.96 -4.22 -1.26
C HIS A 390 9.07 -3.21 -0.92
N ASN A 391 10.29 -3.44 -1.37
CA ASN A 391 11.37 -2.48 -1.20
C ASN A 391 11.06 -1.13 -1.87
N ARG A 392 10.42 -1.12 -3.04
CA ARG A 392 10.00 0.13 -3.70
C ARG A 392 8.90 0.87 -2.93
N MET A 393 7.94 0.14 -2.36
CA MET A 393 6.92 0.76 -1.51
C MET A 393 7.53 1.33 -0.24
N HIS A 394 8.47 0.60 0.39
CA HIS A 394 9.25 1.11 1.50
C HIS A 394 9.95 2.42 1.14
N ASP A 395 10.72 2.44 0.04
CA ASP A 395 11.47 3.61 -0.40
C ASP A 395 10.57 4.81 -0.67
N PHE A 396 9.42 4.59 -1.33
CA PHE A 396 8.45 5.64 -1.65
C PHE A 396 7.81 6.22 -0.38
N ALA A 397 7.35 5.36 0.54
CA ALA A 397 6.73 5.75 1.79
C ALA A 397 7.75 6.44 2.73
N TYR A 398 9.00 5.98 2.75
CA TYR A 398 10.09 6.60 3.52
C TYR A 398 10.28 8.06 3.12
N ARG A 399 10.22 8.35 1.81
CA ARG A 399 10.32 9.72 1.26
C ARG A 399 9.09 10.60 1.56
N LEU A 400 7.97 10.01 1.95
CA LEU A 400 6.75 10.71 2.39
C LEU A 400 6.68 10.89 3.92
N GLY A 401 7.58 10.25 4.68
CA GLY A 401 7.67 10.40 6.12
C GLY A 401 7.40 9.11 6.92
N PHE A 402 7.17 7.97 6.26
CA PHE A 402 7.11 6.67 6.94
C PHE A 402 8.53 6.18 7.23
N THR A 403 9.19 6.86 8.16
CA THR A 403 10.55 6.58 8.61
C THR A 403 10.54 5.84 9.95
N GLU A 404 11.71 5.53 10.49
CA GLU A 404 11.85 4.92 11.82
C GLU A 404 11.11 5.72 12.91
N ALA A 405 11.10 7.05 12.82
CA ALA A 405 10.35 7.91 13.74
C ALA A 405 8.83 7.80 13.59
N ALA A 406 8.35 7.21 12.51
CA ALA A 406 6.95 6.92 12.23
C ALA A 406 6.67 5.40 12.18
N TRP A 407 7.54 4.61 12.82
CA TRP A 407 7.38 3.16 13.02
C TRP A 407 7.36 2.35 11.71
N ASN A 408 8.29 2.67 10.81
CA ASN A 408 8.43 1.94 9.55
C ASN A 408 8.88 0.47 9.78
N MET A 409 8.87 -0.30 8.71
CA MET A 409 9.11 -1.75 8.76
C MET A 409 10.52 -2.06 8.25
N GLN A 410 11.43 -2.40 9.16
CA GLN A 410 12.84 -2.69 8.87
C GLN A 410 13.40 -3.76 9.83
N ALA A 411 14.30 -4.61 9.33
CA ALA A 411 15.04 -5.54 10.18
C ALA A 411 15.99 -4.78 11.12
N VAL A 412 16.66 -3.75 10.61
CA VAL A 412 17.58 -2.89 11.37
C VAL A 412 17.22 -1.43 11.09
N ASN A 413 16.87 -0.69 12.13
CA ASN A 413 16.62 0.75 12.03
C ASN A 413 17.92 1.51 11.79
N VAL A 414 17.98 2.30 10.73
CA VAL A 414 19.15 3.09 10.33
C VAL A 414 19.22 4.41 11.10
N ALA A 415 18.06 5.03 11.33
CA ALA A 415 17.91 6.25 12.11
C ALA A 415 17.24 5.97 13.46
N PRO A 416 17.34 6.91 14.44
CA PRO A 416 16.61 6.77 15.69
C PRO A 416 15.10 6.83 15.52
N GLY A 417 14.36 5.92 16.14
CA GLY A 417 12.89 5.85 16.13
C GLY A 417 12.42 4.40 16.14
N GLY A 418 11.18 4.15 16.50
CA GLY A 418 10.55 2.83 16.43
C GLY A 418 11.38 1.65 16.94
N LEU A 419 10.94 0.45 16.61
CA LEU A 419 11.64 -0.81 16.85
C LEU A 419 12.00 -1.44 15.51
N GLY A 420 13.17 -2.07 15.41
CA GLY A 420 13.54 -2.92 14.29
C GLY A 420 13.14 -4.38 14.52
N GLY A 421 13.45 -5.24 13.56
CA GLY A 421 13.12 -6.67 13.60
C GLY A 421 11.79 -6.97 12.89
N ASP A 422 11.28 -6.06 12.12
CA ASP A 422 9.93 -6.11 11.54
C ASP A 422 9.89 -5.79 10.05
N ALA A 423 10.96 -6.13 9.31
CA ALA A 423 10.91 -6.11 7.85
C ALA A 423 9.66 -6.80 7.32
N GLU A 424 9.02 -6.23 6.30
CA GLU A 424 7.81 -6.80 5.68
C GLU A 424 8.06 -8.23 5.18
N GLN A 425 7.15 -9.16 5.46
CA GLN A 425 7.21 -10.51 4.91
C GLN A 425 6.14 -10.69 3.83
N GLY A 426 6.54 -10.60 2.58
CA GLY A 426 5.72 -11.03 1.47
C GLY A 426 5.64 -12.56 1.39
N ARG A 427 4.43 -13.07 1.13
CA ARG A 427 4.17 -14.49 0.90
C ARG A 427 3.61 -14.66 -0.50
N ALA A 428 4.51 -14.86 -1.44
CA ALA A 428 4.16 -15.11 -2.83
C ALA A 428 3.37 -16.41 -2.98
N GLN A 429 2.36 -16.40 -3.86
CA GLN A 429 1.49 -17.54 -4.14
C GLN A 429 0.93 -18.18 -2.87
N ALA A 430 0.54 -17.34 -1.91
CA ALA A 430 0.19 -17.76 -0.56
C ALA A 430 -0.93 -18.79 -0.56
N ASN A 431 -0.71 -19.90 0.18
CA ASN A 431 -1.65 -21.01 0.33
C ASN A 431 -2.19 -21.59 -0.98
N ALA A 432 -1.39 -21.55 -2.05
CA ALA A 432 -1.78 -21.98 -3.38
C ALA A 432 -2.22 -23.46 -3.43
N LEU A 433 -1.56 -24.35 -2.68
CA LEU A 433 -1.93 -25.76 -2.54
C LEU A 433 -3.11 -25.97 -1.58
N GLY A 434 -3.36 -25.02 -0.66
CA GLY A 434 -4.53 -25.03 0.23
C GLY A 434 -5.78 -24.42 -0.40
N GLY A 435 -5.69 -23.86 -1.61
CA GLY A 435 -6.82 -23.38 -2.39
C GLY A 435 -7.24 -21.93 -2.16
N SER A 436 -6.42 -21.09 -1.49
CA SER A 436 -6.67 -19.64 -1.44
C SER A 436 -6.54 -19.02 -2.83
N ARG A 437 -7.52 -18.22 -3.24
CA ARG A 437 -7.62 -17.61 -4.57
C ARG A 437 -8.31 -16.25 -4.52
N ASN A 438 -8.08 -15.45 -5.57
CA ASN A 438 -8.85 -14.25 -5.90
C ASN A 438 -8.87 -13.21 -4.79
N ASN A 439 -7.75 -13.04 -4.11
CA ASN A 439 -7.59 -12.08 -3.03
C ASN A 439 -6.11 -11.74 -2.79
N ALA A 440 -5.88 -10.82 -1.88
CA ALA A 440 -4.63 -10.57 -1.17
C ALA A 440 -5.00 -10.12 0.25
N ASN A 441 -4.08 -10.06 1.17
CA ASN A 441 -4.32 -9.44 2.48
C ASN A 441 -3.03 -9.05 3.19
N GLN A 442 -3.14 -8.06 4.07
CA GLN A 442 -2.09 -7.56 4.94
C GLN A 442 -2.39 -7.84 6.40
N GLY A 443 -1.44 -8.42 7.11
CA GLY A 443 -1.44 -8.52 8.57
C GLY A 443 -0.38 -7.61 9.18
N THR A 444 -0.81 -6.62 9.97
CA THR A 444 0.10 -5.62 10.55
C THR A 444 0.07 -5.69 12.07
N PRO A 445 0.99 -6.41 12.72
CA PRO A 445 1.15 -6.39 14.16
C PRO A 445 1.80 -5.07 14.62
N ARG A 446 1.92 -4.90 15.93
CA ARG A 446 2.60 -3.74 16.52
C ARG A 446 4.05 -3.61 16.06
N ASP A 447 4.61 -2.40 16.17
CA ASP A 447 6.01 -2.08 15.88
C ASP A 447 6.99 -3.06 16.55
N GLY A 448 8.03 -3.47 15.84
CA GLY A 448 9.00 -4.49 16.23
C GLY A 448 8.53 -5.94 16.04
N LEU A 449 7.33 -6.16 15.47
CA LEU A 449 6.87 -7.49 15.06
C LEU A 449 6.60 -7.51 13.55
N GLN A 450 7.10 -8.55 12.89
CA GLN A 450 7.08 -8.68 11.44
C GLN A 450 5.65 -8.66 10.86
N PRO A 451 5.30 -7.69 10.00
CA PRO A 451 4.07 -7.70 9.23
C PRO A 451 4.11 -8.74 8.10
N THR A 452 2.95 -9.06 7.55
CA THR A 452 2.84 -10.07 6.50
C THR A 452 1.85 -9.69 5.42
N THR A 453 2.30 -9.69 4.17
CA THR A 453 1.46 -9.61 2.98
C THR A 453 1.26 -11.01 2.39
N ASN A 454 0.03 -11.44 2.16
CA ASN A 454 -0.26 -12.66 1.39
C ASN A 454 -0.79 -12.28 0.01
N MET A 455 -0.10 -12.72 -1.04
CA MET A 455 -0.51 -12.56 -2.44
C MET A 455 -0.99 -13.90 -2.99
N PHE A 456 -2.21 -13.93 -3.57
CA PHE A 456 -2.81 -15.17 -4.03
C PHE A 456 -2.83 -15.28 -5.55
N LEU A 457 -2.94 -16.52 -6.03
CA LEU A 457 -3.27 -16.81 -7.42
C LEU A 457 -4.74 -16.50 -7.71
N TRP A 458 -5.04 -16.08 -8.94
CA TRP A 458 -6.38 -15.73 -9.38
C TRP A 458 -6.89 -16.74 -10.40
N GLN A 459 -8.20 -17.04 -10.36
CA GLN A 459 -8.86 -18.01 -11.25
C GLN A 459 -10.37 -17.82 -11.27
N PRO A 460 -11.09 -18.26 -12.33
CA PRO A 460 -12.54 -18.24 -12.39
C PRO A 460 -13.20 -19.10 -11.30
N VAL A 461 -14.32 -18.60 -10.75
CA VAL A 461 -15.16 -19.31 -9.75
C VAL A 461 -16.63 -19.14 -10.12
N ALA A 462 -17.33 -20.22 -10.40
CA ALA A 462 -18.72 -20.22 -10.82
C ALA A 462 -19.66 -19.48 -9.85
N GLY A 463 -20.30 -18.41 -10.32
CA GLY A 463 -21.20 -17.57 -9.54
C GLY A 463 -20.49 -16.78 -8.41
N GLY A 464 -19.17 -16.66 -8.44
CA GLY A 464 -18.36 -15.90 -7.50
C GLY A 464 -17.65 -14.74 -8.17
N ALA A 465 -16.57 -15.04 -8.90
CA ALA A 465 -15.78 -14.08 -9.65
C ALA A 465 -15.14 -14.78 -10.88
N TYR A 466 -14.95 -14.04 -11.95
CA TYR A 466 -14.41 -14.57 -13.22
C TYR A 466 -13.13 -13.85 -13.64
N PRO A 467 -12.08 -13.84 -12.79
CA PRO A 467 -10.77 -13.32 -13.18
C PRO A 467 -10.06 -14.29 -14.13
N PRO A 468 -9.06 -13.82 -14.87
CA PRO A 468 -8.15 -14.70 -15.61
C PRO A 468 -7.32 -15.57 -14.65
N CYS A 469 -6.70 -16.65 -15.17
CA CYS A 469 -5.64 -17.36 -14.45
C CYS A 469 -4.37 -16.50 -14.48
N VAL A 470 -4.11 -15.77 -13.39
CA VAL A 470 -2.92 -14.92 -13.25
C VAL A 470 -2.36 -15.00 -11.84
N ASP A 471 -1.10 -14.64 -11.72
CA ASP A 471 -0.43 -14.56 -10.43
C ASP A 471 -0.50 -13.13 -9.88
N GLY A 472 -1.05 -12.96 -8.67
CA GLY A 472 -1.20 -11.67 -8.02
C GLY A 472 0.12 -11.00 -7.65
N ASP A 473 1.20 -11.76 -7.55
CA ASP A 473 2.55 -11.26 -7.24
C ASP A 473 3.11 -10.30 -8.31
N TYR A 474 2.41 -10.14 -9.43
CA TYR A 474 2.81 -9.24 -10.51
C TYR A 474 1.89 -8.02 -10.68
N ASP A 475 0.86 -7.84 -9.85
CA ASP A 475 0.01 -6.64 -9.90
C ASP A 475 0.45 -5.62 -8.85
N MET A 476 1.21 -4.60 -9.27
CA MET A 476 1.71 -3.58 -8.37
C MET A 476 0.59 -2.74 -7.72
N THR A 477 -0.60 -2.66 -8.35
CA THR A 477 -1.72 -1.95 -7.73
C THR A 477 -2.27 -2.70 -6.53
N VAL A 478 -2.15 -4.05 -6.50
CA VAL A 478 -2.54 -4.88 -5.37
C VAL A 478 -1.40 -4.99 -4.36
N ILE A 479 -0.16 -5.21 -4.79
CA ILE A 479 1.01 -5.26 -3.88
C ILE A 479 1.14 -3.95 -3.10
N GLY A 480 1.04 -2.81 -3.78
CA GLY A 480 1.10 -1.49 -3.16
C GLY A 480 -0.11 -1.19 -2.27
N HIS A 481 -1.28 -1.75 -2.59
CA HIS A 481 -2.48 -1.70 -1.77
C HIS A 481 -2.23 -2.39 -0.41
N GLU A 482 -1.78 -3.64 -0.42
CA GLU A 482 -1.52 -4.40 0.81
C GLU A 482 -0.42 -3.74 1.65
N TYR A 483 0.68 -3.33 1.02
CA TYR A 483 1.75 -2.64 1.73
C TYR A 483 1.26 -1.34 2.41
N THR A 484 0.32 -0.63 1.79
CA THR A 484 -0.24 0.61 2.34
C THR A 484 -1.09 0.36 3.58
N HIS A 485 -1.77 -0.79 3.68
CA HIS A 485 -2.43 -1.18 4.93
C HIS A 485 -1.44 -1.22 6.10
N ALA A 486 -0.22 -1.72 5.89
CA ALA A 486 0.80 -1.69 6.92
C ALA A 486 1.21 -0.25 7.30
N ILE A 487 1.41 0.64 6.32
CA ILE A 487 1.73 2.05 6.57
C ILE A 487 0.65 2.69 7.44
N THR A 488 -0.62 2.60 7.04
CA THR A 488 -1.72 3.28 7.75
C THR A 488 -1.98 2.69 9.12
N ASN A 489 -1.85 1.36 9.28
CA ASN A 489 -2.00 0.69 10.58
C ASN A 489 -0.85 0.99 11.56
N ARG A 490 0.33 1.42 11.08
CA ARG A 490 1.45 1.86 11.93
C ARG A 490 1.37 3.36 12.25
N MET A 491 0.96 4.20 11.30
CA MET A 491 0.97 5.65 11.48
C MET A 491 -0.27 6.19 12.20
N ILE A 492 -1.43 5.55 12.07
CA ILE A 492 -2.69 5.98 12.68
C ILE A 492 -2.81 5.36 14.08
N ALA A 493 -3.10 6.18 15.06
CA ALA A 493 -3.22 5.82 16.49
C ALA A 493 -1.92 5.25 17.11
N GLY A 494 -0.77 5.47 16.47
CA GLY A 494 0.53 5.01 16.94
C GLY A 494 0.82 3.55 16.59
N PRO A 495 1.99 3.05 17.04
CA PRO A 495 2.58 1.81 16.53
C PRO A 495 1.85 0.52 16.94
N ASP A 496 0.94 0.59 17.91
CA ASP A 496 0.41 -0.60 18.59
C ASP A 496 -1.08 -0.87 18.32
N ALA A 497 -1.84 0.13 17.85
CA ALA A 497 -3.30 0.06 17.86
C ALA A 497 -3.91 -0.35 16.49
N GLY A 498 -3.39 0.18 15.40
CA GLY A 498 -3.99 0.02 14.07
C GLY A 498 -5.37 0.68 13.93
N ILE A 499 -6.04 0.43 12.81
CA ILE A 499 -7.35 1.01 12.49
C ILE A 499 -8.45 0.04 12.90
N GLY A 500 -9.41 0.51 13.74
CA GLY A 500 -10.45 -0.34 14.33
C GLY A 500 -11.90 0.08 14.07
N SER A 501 -12.17 1.20 13.38
CA SER A 501 -13.53 1.64 13.05
C SER A 501 -13.98 1.20 11.65
N PHE A 502 -15.29 1.20 11.42
CA PHE A 502 -15.86 0.94 10.09
C PHE A 502 -15.40 1.99 9.06
N GLN A 503 -15.57 3.29 9.35
CA GLN A 503 -15.11 4.35 8.42
C GLN A 503 -13.60 4.41 8.30
N GLY A 504 -12.87 4.11 9.38
CA GLY A 504 -11.41 3.95 9.33
C GLY A 504 -10.98 2.81 8.42
N GLY A 505 -11.65 1.65 8.50
CA GLY A 505 -11.41 0.54 7.58
C GLY A 505 -11.71 0.89 6.13
N ALA A 506 -12.82 1.60 5.88
CA ALA A 506 -13.17 2.09 4.54
C ALA A 506 -12.11 3.05 3.99
N MET A 507 -11.62 3.98 4.81
CA MET A 507 -10.50 4.85 4.43
C MET A 507 -9.19 4.07 4.24
N GLY A 508 -8.94 3.01 5.04
CA GLY A 508 -7.80 2.11 4.88
C GLY A 508 -7.76 1.50 3.48
N GLU A 509 -8.89 1.00 2.99
CA GLU A 509 -9.06 0.51 1.61
C GLU A 509 -8.77 1.60 0.57
N SER A 510 -9.32 2.80 0.80
CA SER A 510 -9.14 3.94 -0.08
C SER A 510 -7.68 4.41 -0.14
N TRP A 511 -7.02 4.58 1.01
CA TRP A 511 -5.61 5.00 1.06
C TRP A 511 -4.71 4.00 0.35
N SER A 512 -5.01 2.70 0.48
CA SER A 512 -4.30 1.63 -0.19
C SER A 512 -4.39 1.75 -1.72
N ASP A 513 -5.59 1.98 -2.26
CA ASP A 513 -5.78 2.23 -3.69
C ASP A 513 -5.08 3.52 -4.16
N LEU A 514 -5.22 4.61 -3.40
CA LEU A 514 -4.70 5.93 -3.75
C LEU A 514 -3.17 5.97 -3.77
N ILE A 515 -2.53 5.39 -2.76
CA ILE A 515 -1.07 5.43 -2.60
C ILE A 515 -0.38 4.51 -3.60
N ALA A 516 -0.93 3.31 -3.85
CA ALA A 516 -0.45 2.43 -4.91
C ALA A 516 -0.53 3.09 -6.29
N ALA A 517 -1.67 3.75 -6.59
CA ALA A 517 -1.84 4.47 -7.84
C ALA A 517 -0.90 5.68 -7.96
N GLU A 518 -0.67 6.42 -6.87
CA GLU A 518 0.23 7.58 -6.86
C GLU A 518 1.69 7.17 -7.01
N TYR A 519 2.11 6.08 -6.38
CA TYR A 519 3.43 5.48 -6.60
C TYR A 519 3.70 5.23 -8.09
N LEU A 520 2.75 4.56 -8.78
CA LEU A 520 2.87 4.30 -10.21
C LEU A 520 2.93 5.59 -11.04
N PHE A 521 2.13 6.59 -10.67
CA PHE A 521 2.08 7.86 -11.37
C PHE A 521 3.39 8.65 -11.22
N GLU A 522 3.86 8.89 -10.00
CA GLU A 522 5.06 9.67 -9.74
C GLU A 522 6.32 9.02 -10.32
N ASN A 523 6.37 7.70 -10.35
CA ASN A 523 7.49 6.96 -10.91
C ASN A 523 7.40 6.71 -12.42
N ASN A 524 6.39 7.24 -13.11
CA ASN A 524 6.17 7.09 -14.56
C ASN A 524 6.08 5.61 -15.00
N LEU A 525 5.46 4.77 -14.18
CA LEU A 525 5.42 3.30 -14.38
C LEU A 525 4.11 2.80 -15.01
N ARG A 526 3.20 3.70 -15.40
CA ARG A 526 1.94 3.31 -16.05
C ARG A 526 2.13 2.97 -17.50
N ALA A 527 1.46 1.89 -17.94
CA ALA A 527 1.39 1.58 -19.35
C ALA A 527 0.55 2.64 -20.10
N PRO A 528 0.91 2.99 -21.36
CA PRO A 528 0.07 3.85 -22.18
C PRO A 528 -1.33 3.25 -22.37
N GLY A 529 -2.36 4.00 -22.00
CA GLY A 529 -3.76 3.59 -22.14
C GLY A 529 -4.36 2.95 -20.88
N ASP A 530 -3.60 2.73 -19.82
CA ASP A 530 -4.14 2.28 -18.56
C ASP A 530 -5.06 3.35 -17.94
N SER A 531 -6.19 2.89 -17.38
CA SER A 531 -6.99 3.76 -16.52
C SER A 531 -6.22 4.05 -15.25
N PRO A 532 -5.98 5.33 -14.94
CA PRO A 532 -5.01 5.68 -13.92
C PRO A 532 -5.42 5.33 -12.49
N PHE A 533 -6.69 5.07 -12.22
CA PHE A 533 -7.21 4.87 -10.87
C PHE A 533 -8.12 3.65 -10.78
N VAL A 534 -7.67 2.57 -11.39
CA VAL A 534 -8.30 1.24 -11.32
C VAL A 534 -7.35 0.29 -10.61
N THR A 535 -7.75 -0.22 -9.45
CA THR A 535 -7.00 -1.20 -8.66
C THR A 535 -7.32 -2.62 -9.14
N GLY A 536 -6.29 -3.45 -9.31
CA GLY A 536 -6.45 -4.85 -9.70
C GLY A 536 -6.94 -5.05 -11.14
N ALA A 537 -6.60 -4.16 -12.06
CA ALA A 537 -6.97 -4.30 -13.47
C ALA A 537 -6.40 -5.58 -14.10
N TYR A 538 -5.16 -5.93 -13.76
CA TYR A 538 -4.50 -7.14 -14.24
C TYR A 538 -5.12 -8.40 -13.64
N VAL A 539 -5.23 -8.46 -12.32
CA VAL A 539 -5.73 -9.66 -11.64
C VAL A 539 -7.20 -9.96 -11.94
N THR A 540 -8.00 -8.95 -12.31
CA THR A 540 -9.42 -9.13 -12.67
C THR A 540 -9.67 -9.25 -14.18
N GLY A 541 -8.69 -8.87 -15.00
CA GLY A 541 -8.89 -8.69 -16.44
C GLY A 541 -9.90 -7.56 -16.77
N ASN A 542 -10.17 -6.67 -15.81
CA ASN A 542 -11.13 -5.56 -15.91
C ASN A 542 -10.43 -4.21 -15.79
N THR A 543 -10.18 -3.57 -16.93
CA THR A 543 -9.54 -2.27 -17.01
C THR A 543 -10.48 -1.08 -16.73
N SER A 544 -11.78 -1.32 -16.55
CA SER A 544 -12.77 -0.26 -16.34
C SER A 544 -13.04 0.06 -14.85
N SER A 545 -12.98 -0.94 -13.98
CA SER A 545 -13.19 -0.76 -12.53
C SER A 545 -12.34 -1.68 -11.67
N GLY A 546 -11.66 -2.68 -12.25
CA GLY A 546 -10.83 -3.63 -11.51
C GLY A 546 -11.63 -4.41 -10.48
N ILE A 547 -11.13 -4.43 -9.23
CA ILE A 547 -11.80 -5.06 -8.09
C ILE A 547 -12.86 -4.18 -7.43
N ARG A 548 -13.03 -2.92 -7.85
CA ARG A 548 -13.98 -1.94 -7.31
C ARG A 548 -15.26 -1.88 -8.15
N ASN A 549 -16.19 -1.01 -7.76
CA ASN A 549 -17.40 -0.74 -8.53
C ASN A 549 -17.17 0.35 -9.60
N TYR A 550 -16.19 1.24 -9.38
CA TYR A 550 -15.88 2.36 -10.25
C TYR A 550 -14.37 2.46 -10.57
N ASP A 551 -14.04 3.13 -11.66
CA ASP A 551 -12.79 3.85 -11.77
C ASP A 551 -12.83 5.00 -10.75
N GLY A 552 -11.91 5.05 -9.81
CA GLY A 552 -11.94 6.00 -8.72
C GLY A 552 -12.04 7.46 -9.18
N SER A 553 -11.45 7.81 -10.36
CA SER A 553 -11.50 9.17 -10.92
C SER A 553 -12.85 9.55 -11.53
N ARG A 554 -13.76 8.59 -11.69
CA ARG A 554 -15.09 8.76 -12.31
C ARG A 554 -16.23 8.39 -11.37
N SER A 555 -15.90 8.02 -10.14
CA SER A 555 -16.90 7.64 -9.14
C SER A 555 -17.80 8.83 -8.81
N PRO A 556 -19.14 8.69 -8.88
CA PRO A 556 -20.10 9.72 -8.48
C PRO A 556 -20.39 9.73 -6.99
N LEU A 557 -19.77 8.80 -6.23
CA LEU A 557 -20.05 8.58 -4.82
C LEU A 557 -19.65 9.77 -3.97
N ASN A 558 -20.45 10.01 -2.94
CA ASN A 558 -20.24 11.06 -1.95
C ASN A 558 -20.61 10.55 -0.55
N TYR A 559 -20.39 11.35 0.46
CA TYR A 559 -20.54 10.94 1.87
C TYR A 559 -21.97 10.52 2.27
N SER A 560 -22.99 10.91 1.50
CA SER A 560 -24.37 10.42 1.74
C SER A 560 -24.62 8.99 1.24
N ASP A 561 -23.68 8.41 0.47
CA ASP A 561 -23.82 7.10 -0.18
C ASP A 561 -23.26 5.94 0.66
N VAL A 562 -22.88 6.14 1.92
CA VAL A 562 -22.38 5.07 2.78
C VAL A 562 -23.36 3.90 2.82
N GLY A 563 -22.87 2.70 2.50
CA GLY A 563 -23.70 1.50 2.38
C GLY A 563 -24.40 1.31 1.03
N TYR A 564 -24.01 2.06 0.00
CA TYR A 564 -24.64 2.04 -1.34
C TYR A 564 -24.57 0.69 -2.04
N ASP A 565 -23.57 -0.13 -1.74
CA ASP A 565 -23.31 -1.39 -2.44
C ASP A 565 -24.36 -2.46 -2.12
N LEU A 566 -24.39 -3.48 -2.93
CA LEU A 566 -25.34 -4.60 -2.88
C LEU A 566 -25.38 -5.31 -1.53
N VAL A 567 -24.24 -5.35 -0.84
CA VAL A 567 -24.09 -5.98 0.48
C VAL A 567 -24.35 -5.02 1.65
N GLY A 568 -24.66 -3.75 1.37
CA GLY A 568 -24.78 -2.69 2.37
C GLY A 568 -23.41 -2.18 2.84
N PRO A 569 -23.31 -1.63 4.06
CA PRO A 569 -22.06 -1.10 4.56
C PRO A 569 -20.92 -2.12 4.52
N GLN A 570 -19.87 -1.79 3.74
CA GLN A 570 -18.75 -2.69 3.48
C GLN A 570 -17.50 -1.87 3.14
N VAL A 571 -16.41 -2.11 3.86
CA VAL A 571 -15.19 -1.27 3.82
C VAL A 571 -14.62 -1.05 2.41
N HIS A 572 -14.59 -2.06 1.54
CA HIS A 572 -14.06 -1.93 0.18
C HIS A 572 -14.94 -1.04 -0.71
N ALA A 573 -16.27 -1.18 -0.60
CA ALA A 573 -17.20 -0.36 -1.38
C ALA A 573 -17.29 1.06 -0.83
N ASP A 574 -17.42 1.22 0.47
CA ASP A 574 -17.52 2.55 1.10
C ASP A 574 -16.20 3.31 1.08
N GLY A 575 -15.07 2.62 0.95
CA GLY A 575 -13.78 3.22 0.66
C GLY A 575 -13.76 4.01 -0.65
N GLU A 576 -14.53 3.59 -1.66
CA GLU A 576 -14.65 4.29 -2.94
C GLU A 576 -15.19 5.73 -2.79
N ILE A 577 -15.92 6.03 -1.70
CA ILE A 577 -16.39 7.38 -1.35
C ILE A 577 -15.20 8.29 -1.03
N TRP A 578 -14.29 7.82 -0.15
CA TRP A 578 -13.09 8.58 0.21
C TRP A 578 -12.11 8.68 -0.95
N THR A 579 -12.03 7.64 -1.79
CA THR A 579 -11.25 7.64 -3.03
C THR A 579 -11.74 8.73 -4.00
N ALA A 580 -13.04 8.83 -4.23
CA ALA A 580 -13.62 9.83 -5.10
C ALA A 580 -13.29 11.27 -4.64
N ALA A 581 -13.48 11.55 -3.34
CA ALA A 581 -13.15 12.86 -2.75
C ALA A 581 -11.66 13.19 -2.89
N ASN A 582 -10.78 12.23 -2.58
CA ASN A 582 -9.32 12.43 -2.63
C ASN A 582 -8.77 12.57 -4.05
N LEU A 583 -9.30 11.85 -5.03
CA LEU A 583 -8.89 12.01 -6.42
C LEU A 583 -9.34 13.37 -6.98
N ARG A 584 -10.50 13.87 -6.56
CA ARG A 584 -10.92 15.22 -6.88
C ARG A 584 -10.03 16.27 -6.22
N LEU A 585 -9.64 16.09 -4.96
CA LEU A 585 -8.63 16.92 -4.29
C LEU A 585 -7.30 16.90 -5.07
N ARG A 586 -6.81 15.74 -5.41
CA ARG A 586 -5.59 15.56 -6.20
C ARG A 586 -5.66 16.35 -7.53
N GLU A 587 -6.77 16.23 -8.26
CA GLU A 587 -7.00 16.99 -9.49
C GLU A 587 -6.97 18.50 -9.24
N ALA A 588 -7.62 18.98 -8.19
CA ALA A 588 -7.65 20.38 -7.81
C ALA A 588 -6.25 20.89 -7.44
N PHE A 589 -5.45 20.09 -6.72
CA PHE A 589 -4.05 20.42 -6.43
C PHE A 589 -3.19 20.47 -7.69
N VAL A 590 -3.37 19.52 -8.62
CA VAL A 590 -2.68 19.53 -9.92
C VAL A 590 -3.08 20.75 -10.75
N LYS A 591 -4.35 21.14 -10.74
CA LYS A 591 -4.81 22.36 -11.40
C LYS A 591 -4.19 23.63 -10.82
N ARG A 592 -4.01 23.71 -9.50
CA ARG A 592 -3.44 24.86 -8.80
C ARG A 592 -1.91 24.94 -8.92
N HIS A 593 -1.22 23.81 -8.74
CA HIS A 593 0.24 23.75 -8.60
C HIS A 593 0.96 23.15 -9.82
N GLY A 594 0.21 22.75 -10.86
CA GLY A 594 0.75 22.10 -12.04
C GLY A 594 0.97 20.60 -11.91
N ARG A 595 1.07 19.94 -13.07
CA ARG A 595 1.30 18.49 -13.18
C ARG A 595 2.78 18.11 -13.12
N GLY A 596 3.67 19.07 -13.42
CA GLY A 596 5.09 18.80 -13.55
C GLY A 596 5.45 17.98 -14.81
N THR A 597 6.74 17.85 -15.05
CA THR A 597 7.30 16.96 -16.07
C THR A 597 7.55 15.57 -15.48
N PRO A 598 7.69 14.51 -16.30
CA PRO A 598 8.10 13.18 -15.80
C PRO A 598 9.37 13.21 -14.95
N ALA A 599 10.38 14.00 -15.33
CA ALA A 599 11.61 14.16 -14.57
C ALA A 599 11.38 14.83 -13.20
N LEU A 600 10.48 15.84 -13.12
CA LEU A 600 10.13 16.47 -11.86
C LEU A 600 9.32 15.53 -10.96
N GLN A 601 8.38 14.76 -11.52
CA GLN A 601 7.66 13.73 -10.78
C GLN A 601 8.65 12.73 -10.16
N GLN A 602 9.58 12.21 -10.95
CA GLN A 602 10.59 11.26 -10.49
C GLN A 602 11.47 11.86 -9.38
N SER A 603 11.96 13.10 -9.55
CA SER A 603 12.82 13.73 -8.54
C SER A 603 12.08 14.03 -7.22
N CYS A 604 10.77 14.27 -7.29
CA CYS A 604 9.91 14.40 -6.11
C CYS A 604 9.67 13.05 -5.43
N ALA A 605 9.42 11.98 -6.21
CA ALA A 605 9.29 10.62 -5.70
C ALA A 605 10.57 10.13 -5.02
N ASP A 606 11.74 10.47 -5.58
CA ASP A 606 13.06 10.12 -5.02
C ASP A 606 13.50 11.04 -3.87
N GLY A 607 12.67 12.03 -3.48
CA GLY A 607 12.95 12.96 -2.39
C GLY A 607 14.09 13.94 -2.65
N THR A 608 14.55 14.08 -3.91
CA THR A 608 15.63 15.00 -4.29
C THR A 608 15.15 16.43 -4.51
N THR A 609 13.83 16.62 -4.69
CA THR A 609 13.17 17.92 -4.80
C THR A 609 12.32 18.17 -3.55
N PRO A 610 12.46 19.32 -2.87
CA PRO A 610 11.61 19.66 -1.73
C PRO A 610 10.12 19.70 -2.13
N VAL A 611 9.22 19.20 -1.27
CA VAL A 611 7.78 19.08 -1.55
C VAL A 611 7.13 20.41 -1.95
N THR A 612 7.62 21.55 -1.46
CA THR A 612 7.16 22.89 -1.81
C THR A 612 7.46 23.29 -3.27
N ALA A 613 8.38 22.58 -3.92
CA ALA A 613 8.71 22.76 -5.34
C ALA A 613 8.09 21.66 -6.23
N CYS A 614 7.44 20.67 -5.61
CA CYS A 614 6.84 19.54 -6.32
C CYS A 614 5.47 19.88 -6.94
N PRO A 615 5.01 19.08 -7.91
CA PRO A 615 3.68 19.19 -8.52
C PRO A 615 2.54 18.97 -7.53
N GLY A 616 1.31 19.32 -7.95
CA GLY A 616 0.13 19.27 -7.10
C GLY A 616 -0.18 17.89 -6.51
N ASN A 617 0.00 16.81 -7.29
CA ASN A 617 -0.20 15.45 -6.81
C ASN A 617 0.74 15.09 -5.65
N ARG A 618 2.03 15.44 -5.72
CA ARG A 618 2.99 15.19 -4.62
C ARG A 618 2.65 16.01 -3.38
N ARG A 619 2.18 17.24 -3.53
CA ARG A 619 1.73 18.07 -2.40
C ARG A 619 0.50 17.49 -1.73
N TRP A 620 -0.46 16.98 -2.52
CA TRP A 620 -1.65 16.32 -2.02
C TRP A 620 -1.31 15.05 -1.23
N VAL A 621 -0.51 14.14 -1.79
CA VAL A 621 -0.16 12.89 -1.09
C VAL A 621 0.68 13.15 0.16
N GLN A 622 1.49 14.22 0.17
CA GLN A 622 2.20 14.62 1.38
C GLN A 622 1.25 15.08 2.49
N ILE A 623 0.22 15.87 2.17
CA ILE A 623 -0.82 16.26 3.15
C ILE A 623 -1.53 15.00 3.68
N LEU A 624 -1.79 14.03 2.81
CA LEU A 624 -2.42 12.77 3.18
C LEU A 624 -1.54 12.01 4.19
N PHE A 625 -0.25 11.83 3.93
CA PHE A 625 0.69 11.19 4.87
C PHE A 625 0.84 11.96 6.17
N ASP A 626 0.98 13.28 6.11
CA ASP A 626 1.08 14.12 7.33
C ASP A 626 -0.18 13.97 8.20
N SER A 627 -1.37 13.77 7.60
CA SER A 627 -2.64 13.62 8.32
C SER A 627 -2.73 12.32 9.12
N PHE A 628 -2.02 11.26 8.75
CA PHE A 628 -2.03 9.98 9.45
C PHE A 628 -1.51 10.12 10.89
N LEU A 629 -0.38 10.79 11.07
CA LEU A 629 0.24 11.00 12.39
C LEU A 629 -0.56 11.97 13.28
N LEU A 630 -1.49 12.74 12.74
CA LEU A 630 -2.37 13.62 13.52
C LEU A 630 -3.54 12.85 14.14
N GLN A 631 -3.78 11.62 13.73
CA GLN A 631 -4.87 10.79 14.21
C GLN A 631 -4.44 9.96 15.42
N ALA A 632 -4.81 10.39 16.61
CA ALA A 632 -4.44 9.71 17.86
C ALA A 632 -5.39 8.57 18.28
N SER A 633 -6.58 8.48 17.65
CA SER A 633 -7.54 7.41 17.91
C SER A 633 -7.48 6.35 16.82
N SER A 634 -7.57 5.07 17.21
CA SER A 634 -7.71 3.94 16.28
C SER A 634 -9.07 3.89 15.58
N GLN A 635 -9.98 4.79 15.93
CA GLN A 635 -11.33 4.83 15.38
C GLN A 635 -11.61 6.17 14.69
N PRO A 636 -10.96 6.47 13.56
CA PRO A 636 -11.27 7.68 12.79
C PRO A 636 -12.58 7.56 12.03
N SER A 637 -13.30 8.68 11.92
CA SER A 637 -14.31 8.91 10.89
C SER A 637 -13.71 9.64 9.70
N MET A 638 -14.41 9.67 8.54
CA MET A 638 -13.98 10.46 7.38
C MET A 638 -13.93 11.97 7.71
N VAL A 639 -14.78 12.44 8.63
CA VAL A 639 -14.78 13.83 9.11
C VAL A 639 -13.50 14.13 9.89
N ASP A 640 -13.04 13.22 10.76
CA ASP A 640 -11.79 13.39 11.50
C ASP A 640 -10.60 13.50 10.54
N MET A 641 -10.53 12.63 9.54
CA MET A 641 -9.42 12.63 8.61
C MET A 641 -9.47 13.83 7.64
N ARG A 642 -10.66 14.33 7.27
CA ARG A 642 -10.79 15.63 6.60
C ARG A 642 -10.13 16.73 7.44
N ASP A 643 -10.45 16.80 8.72
CA ASP A 643 -9.94 17.84 9.62
C ASP A 643 -8.41 17.70 9.81
N ASN A 644 -7.89 16.47 9.88
CA ASN A 644 -6.45 16.20 9.92
C ASN A 644 -5.75 16.66 8.63
N MET A 645 -6.33 16.46 7.45
CA MET A 645 -5.78 16.97 6.19
C MET A 645 -5.77 18.50 6.13
N LEU A 646 -6.81 19.15 6.66
CA LEU A 646 -6.84 20.61 6.81
C LEU A 646 -5.75 21.11 7.76
N ALA A 647 -5.55 20.42 8.88
CA ALA A 647 -4.48 20.75 9.83
C ALA A 647 -3.09 20.51 9.24
N ALA A 648 -2.90 19.44 8.48
CA ALA A 648 -1.64 19.15 7.77
C ALA A 648 -1.28 20.26 6.78
N ASP A 649 -2.23 20.80 6.01
CA ASP A 649 -2.00 21.93 5.11
C ASP A 649 -1.58 23.20 5.86
N LEU A 650 -2.17 23.47 7.04
CA LEU A 650 -1.79 24.62 7.87
C LEU A 650 -0.31 24.56 8.26
N VAL A 651 0.17 23.38 8.64
CA VAL A 651 1.56 23.19 9.09
C VAL A 651 2.52 23.08 7.91
N ARG A 652 2.17 22.31 6.88
CA ARG A 652 3.05 22.02 5.73
C ARG A 652 3.17 23.19 4.74
N PHE A 653 2.04 23.87 4.46
CA PHE A 653 1.95 24.89 3.42
C PHE A 653 1.36 26.22 3.93
N ASN A 654 1.37 26.47 5.23
CA ASN A 654 0.83 27.67 5.88
C ASN A 654 -0.64 27.96 5.50
N GLY A 655 -1.44 26.93 5.29
CA GLY A 655 -2.85 27.06 4.93
C GLY A 655 -3.12 27.53 3.49
N ALA A 656 -2.13 27.44 2.61
CA ALA A 656 -2.25 27.93 1.22
C ALA A 656 -3.31 27.19 0.39
N ASN A 657 -3.80 26.03 0.85
CA ASN A 657 -4.77 25.22 0.13
C ASN A 657 -6.11 25.04 0.87
N GLN A 658 -6.34 25.80 1.94
CA GLN A 658 -7.55 25.65 2.78
C GLN A 658 -8.85 25.84 2.00
N ASP A 659 -8.93 26.80 1.10
CA ASP A 659 -10.10 27.03 0.24
C ASP A 659 -10.33 25.85 -0.73
N LEU A 660 -9.26 25.32 -1.29
CA LEU A 660 -9.30 24.17 -2.19
C LEU A 660 -9.77 22.92 -1.46
N LEU A 661 -9.18 22.62 -0.29
CA LEU A 661 -9.56 21.48 0.53
C LEU A 661 -11.03 21.57 0.94
N TRP A 662 -11.47 22.68 1.57
CA TRP A 662 -12.83 22.84 2.02
C TRP A 662 -13.87 22.77 0.90
N ASN A 663 -13.60 23.44 -0.24
CA ASN A 663 -14.56 23.44 -1.34
C ASN A 663 -14.70 22.04 -1.95
N THR A 664 -13.58 21.34 -2.14
CA THR A 664 -13.63 19.98 -2.69
C THR A 664 -14.27 18.99 -1.71
N PHE A 665 -13.96 19.04 -0.43
CA PHE A 665 -14.64 18.19 0.54
C PHE A 665 -16.15 18.45 0.58
N ALA A 666 -16.57 19.71 0.45
CA ALA A 666 -17.98 20.06 0.36
C ALA A 666 -18.65 19.50 -0.92
N GLU A 667 -17.95 19.39 -2.04
CA GLU A 667 -18.48 18.75 -3.26
C GLU A 667 -18.86 17.27 -3.00
N PHE A 668 -18.20 16.62 -2.03
CA PHE A 668 -18.41 15.21 -1.68
C PHE A 668 -19.18 15.00 -0.37
N GLY A 669 -19.93 15.99 0.10
CA GLY A 669 -20.76 15.86 1.32
C GLY A 669 -19.95 15.91 2.63
N LEU A 670 -18.66 16.17 2.57
CA LEU A 670 -17.75 16.32 3.72
C LEU A 670 -17.54 17.80 4.08
N GLY A 671 -18.54 18.64 3.85
CA GLY A 671 -18.47 20.08 4.10
C GLY A 671 -18.55 20.43 5.60
N ARG A 672 -18.80 21.72 5.87
CA ARG A 672 -18.70 22.35 7.20
C ARG A 672 -19.51 21.64 8.29
N ASP A 673 -20.74 21.27 7.97
CA ASP A 673 -21.70 20.72 8.93
C ASP A 673 -21.80 19.18 8.85
N ALA A 674 -20.90 18.53 8.10
CA ALA A 674 -20.84 17.07 8.05
C ALA A 674 -20.52 16.51 9.43
N ALA A 675 -21.29 15.51 9.86
CA ALA A 675 -21.16 14.89 11.17
C ALA A 675 -21.30 13.37 11.09
N SER A 676 -20.48 12.68 11.87
CA SER A 676 -20.48 11.24 11.93
C SER A 676 -19.73 10.73 13.15
N GLY A 677 -20.08 9.53 13.60
CA GLY A 677 -19.24 8.71 14.46
C GLY A 677 -18.37 7.74 13.65
N PRO A 678 -17.34 7.15 14.26
CA PRO A 678 -16.38 6.29 13.55
C PRO A 678 -16.96 4.98 12.99
N ASN A 679 -18.05 4.49 13.57
CA ASN A 679 -18.77 3.29 13.14
C ASN A 679 -20.16 3.61 12.55
N ASP A 680 -20.39 4.87 12.25
CA ASP A 680 -21.64 5.32 11.67
C ASP A 680 -21.76 4.88 10.22
N THR A 681 -22.87 4.25 9.90
CA THR A 681 -23.21 3.77 8.56
C THR A 681 -24.31 4.61 7.91
N ASP A 682 -24.75 5.68 8.58
CA ASP A 682 -25.75 6.64 8.09
C ASP A 682 -25.32 8.07 8.48
N PRO A 683 -24.16 8.55 7.98
CA PRO A 683 -23.61 9.84 8.38
C PRO A 683 -24.46 11.01 7.88
N THR A 684 -24.37 12.14 8.58
CA THR A 684 -24.97 13.39 8.13
C THR A 684 -24.04 14.08 7.13
N PRO A 685 -24.39 14.18 5.84
CA PRO A 685 -23.58 14.87 4.84
C PRO A 685 -23.76 16.39 4.93
N SER A 686 -22.76 17.15 4.47
CA SER A 686 -22.89 18.60 4.26
C SER A 686 -22.18 19.01 2.97
N PHE A 687 -22.91 19.69 2.11
CA PHE A 687 -22.38 20.21 0.84
C PHE A 687 -22.02 21.70 0.92
N ALA A 688 -21.98 22.26 2.12
CA ALA A 688 -21.62 23.65 2.39
C ALA A 688 -20.12 23.80 2.71
N SER A 689 -19.43 24.70 2.02
CA SER A 689 -18.05 25.07 2.33
C SER A 689 -17.99 26.32 3.22
N PRO A 690 -17.17 26.37 4.28
CA PRO A 690 -16.92 27.60 5.03
C PRO A 690 -16.04 28.61 4.26
N ARG A 691 -15.54 28.23 3.08
CA ARG A 691 -14.65 29.03 2.22
C ARG A 691 -15.29 29.44 0.89
N ALA A 692 -16.58 29.10 0.69
CA ALA A 692 -17.33 29.48 -0.50
C ALA A 692 -18.57 30.30 -0.14
N ASP A 693 -19.03 31.09 -1.09
CA ASP A 693 -20.33 31.76 -1.01
C ASP A 693 -21.44 30.79 -1.45
N ASN A 694 -21.87 29.92 -0.53
CA ASN A 694 -22.77 28.81 -0.81
C ASN A 694 -24.12 29.29 -1.34
N ALA A 695 -24.72 28.51 -2.25
CA ALA A 695 -26.12 28.69 -2.62
C ALA A 695 -27.03 28.11 -1.52
N THR A 696 -28.17 28.77 -1.29
CA THR A 696 -29.26 28.26 -0.43
C THR A 696 -30.37 27.72 -1.31
N VAL A 697 -30.66 26.43 -1.22
CA VAL A 697 -31.60 25.73 -2.08
C VAL A 697 -32.78 25.23 -1.27
N THR A 698 -34.01 25.54 -1.72
CA THR A 698 -35.24 25.04 -1.10
C THR A 698 -35.95 24.08 -2.06
N LEU A 699 -36.24 22.89 -1.60
CA LEU A 699 -36.94 21.85 -2.38
C LEU A 699 -38.43 22.13 -2.45
N ARG A 700 -38.99 22.29 -3.64
CA ARG A 700 -40.41 22.55 -3.90
C ARG A 700 -40.89 21.67 -5.07
N PRO A 701 -41.45 20.48 -4.80
CA PRO A 701 -41.96 19.63 -5.90
C PRO A 701 -43.03 20.36 -6.72
N ALA A 702 -43.03 20.13 -8.03
CA ALA A 702 -43.90 20.80 -9.01
C ALA A 702 -44.74 19.80 -9.83
N GLY A 703 -45.69 20.32 -10.59
CA GLY A 703 -46.55 19.53 -11.47
C GLY A 703 -47.49 18.62 -10.70
N GLU A 704 -47.53 17.34 -11.08
CA GLU A 704 -48.37 16.32 -10.43
C GLU A 704 -47.98 16.07 -8.97
N ALA A 705 -46.71 16.29 -8.61
CA ALA A 705 -46.15 16.10 -7.29
C ALA A 705 -46.26 17.37 -6.40
N SER A 706 -46.92 18.42 -6.85
CA SER A 706 -47.12 19.64 -6.05
C SER A 706 -47.78 19.31 -4.74
N GLY A 707 -47.11 19.59 -3.61
CA GLY A 707 -47.57 19.27 -2.25
C GLY A 707 -47.38 17.82 -1.81
N ALA A 708 -46.74 16.97 -2.63
CA ALA A 708 -46.32 15.64 -2.22
C ALA A 708 -45.09 15.69 -1.30
N VAL A 709 -44.96 14.69 -0.43
CA VAL A 709 -43.74 14.42 0.32
C VAL A 709 -42.69 13.82 -0.64
N VAL A 710 -41.54 14.52 -0.77
CA VAL A 710 -40.45 14.07 -1.59
C VAL A 710 -39.11 14.20 -0.85
N ARG A 711 -38.20 13.31 -1.15
CA ARG A 711 -36.83 13.27 -0.65
C ARG A 711 -35.84 13.52 -1.74
N LEU A 712 -34.80 14.28 -1.45
CA LEU A 712 -33.73 14.63 -2.38
C LEU A 712 -32.41 14.04 -1.89
N TYR A 713 -31.72 13.34 -2.77
CA TYR A 713 -30.42 12.74 -2.54
C TYR A 713 -29.41 13.34 -3.51
N VAL A 714 -28.16 13.50 -3.09
CA VAL A 714 -27.05 13.81 -4.01
C VAL A 714 -26.44 12.50 -4.50
N GLY A 715 -26.27 12.37 -5.81
CA GLY A 715 -25.72 11.18 -6.44
C GLY A 715 -26.79 10.33 -7.12
N GLU A 716 -26.47 9.06 -7.32
CA GLU A 716 -27.28 8.12 -8.11
C GLU A 716 -28.04 7.11 -7.27
N TYR A 717 -27.81 7.05 -5.98
CA TYR A 717 -28.38 6.06 -5.07
C TYR A 717 -29.40 6.69 -4.12
N GLU A 718 -30.46 5.92 -3.80
CA GLU A 718 -31.44 6.32 -2.80
C GLU A 718 -31.59 5.26 -1.71
N ALA A 719 -31.33 4.02 -2.04
CA ALA A 719 -31.73 2.86 -1.25
C ALA A 719 -31.20 2.90 0.20
N ARG A 720 -30.02 3.43 0.40
CA ARG A 720 -29.36 3.56 1.71
C ARG A 720 -28.69 4.91 1.88
N ALA A 721 -28.86 5.80 0.93
CA ALA A 721 -28.29 7.14 0.97
C ALA A 721 -29.06 8.03 1.94
N THR A 722 -28.39 8.96 2.60
CA THR A 722 -28.98 9.97 3.47
C THR A 722 -29.51 11.12 2.63
N PRO A 723 -30.83 11.48 2.72
CA PRO A 723 -31.37 12.61 2.00
C PRO A 723 -30.80 13.93 2.50
N ILE A 724 -30.52 14.86 1.56
CA ILE A 724 -30.06 16.21 1.91
C ILE A 724 -31.21 17.20 2.12
N ALA A 725 -32.41 16.89 1.62
CA ALA A 725 -33.61 17.63 1.83
C ALA A 725 -34.84 16.70 1.83
N ASP A 726 -35.81 17.00 2.68
CA ASP A 726 -37.09 16.30 2.80
C ASP A 726 -38.22 17.32 2.94
N THR A 727 -39.32 17.14 2.19
CA THR A 727 -40.51 18.01 2.34
C THR A 727 -41.48 17.51 3.37
N ASP A 728 -41.22 16.39 4.06
CA ASP A 728 -42.01 15.89 5.18
C ASP A 728 -41.67 16.68 6.46
N PRO A 729 -42.63 17.46 6.98
CA PRO A 729 -42.39 18.23 8.19
C PRO A 729 -42.24 17.37 9.46
N ALA A 730 -42.50 16.07 9.37
CA ALA A 730 -42.34 15.12 10.48
C ALA A 730 -40.92 14.58 10.61
N THR A 731 -40.08 14.77 9.63
CA THR A 731 -38.67 14.34 9.67
C THR A 731 -37.73 15.45 10.17
N PRO A 732 -36.57 15.13 10.73
CA PRO A 732 -35.59 16.13 11.14
C PRO A 732 -34.88 16.80 9.97
N THR A 733 -34.92 16.22 8.76
CA THR A 733 -34.26 16.74 7.56
C THR A 733 -35.04 17.90 6.98
N PRO A 734 -34.45 19.11 6.86
CA PRO A 734 -35.17 20.29 6.35
C PRO A 734 -35.41 20.21 4.86
N ASP A 735 -36.40 21.01 4.39
CA ASP A 735 -36.60 21.21 2.92
C ASP A 735 -35.58 22.18 2.29
N THR A 736 -34.71 22.77 3.08
CA THR A 736 -33.72 23.78 2.65
C THR A 736 -32.31 23.38 3.07
N PHE A 737 -31.36 23.49 2.14
CA PHE A 737 -29.95 23.13 2.35
C PHE A 737 -29.01 24.14 1.70
N GLN A 738 -27.75 24.13 2.12
CA GLN A 738 -26.68 24.89 1.48
C GLN A 738 -25.77 24.00 0.66
N ILE A 739 -25.27 24.52 -0.47
CA ILE A 739 -24.41 23.76 -1.41
C ILE A 739 -23.35 24.66 -2.00
N VAL A 740 -22.13 24.12 -2.16
CA VAL A 740 -21.01 24.83 -2.79
C VAL A 740 -21.31 25.16 -4.26
N PRO A 741 -21.01 26.38 -4.73
CA PRO A 741 -21.32 26.79 -6.09
C PRO A 741 -20.29 26.26 -7.11
N GLY A 742 -20.65 26.33 -8.40
CA GLY A 742 -19.73 26.08 -9.52
C GLY A 742 -19.44 24.61 -9.79
N THR A 743 -20.11 23.70 -9.12
CA THR A 743 -20.07 22.24 -9.36
C THR A 743 -21.44 21.80 -9.87
N ARG A 744 -21.45 20.97 -10.90
CA ARG A 744 -22.68 20.36 -11.42
C ARG A 744 -22.97 19.06 -10.67
N PHE A 745 -23.96 19.09 -9.80
CA PHE A 745 -24.37 17.94 -9.02
C PHE A 745 -25.42 17.11 -9.76
N THR A 746 -25.38 15.79 -9.59
CA THR A 746 -26.45 14.88 -9.95
C THR A 746 -27.32 14.66 -8.69
N PHE A 747 -28.63 14.68 -8.87
CA PHE A 747 -29.60 14.44 -7.83
C PHE A 747 -30.54 13.30 -8.20
N THR A 748 -30.89 12.52 -7.20
CA THR A 748 -32.02 11.59 -7.23
C THR A 748 -33.12 12.14 -6.35
N VAL A 749 -34.35 12.22 -6.86
CA VAL A 749 -35.53 12.61 -6.09
C VAL A 749 -36.55 11.49 -6.13
N THR A 750 -37.12 11.16 -4.96
CA THR A 750 -38.12 10.12 -4.78
C THR A 750 -39.36 10.69 -4.10
N GLY A 751 -40.51 10.11 -4.37
CA GLY A 751 -41.75 10.49 -3.71
C GLY A 751 -42.81 9.39 -3.83
N ALA A 752 -43.54 9.10 -2.76
CA ALA A 752 -44.55 8.05 -2.73
C ALA A 752 -45.62 8.26 -3.81
N GLY A 753 -45.80 7.27 -4.71
CA GLY A 753 -46.69 7.35 -5.86
C GLY A 753 -46.10 8.02 -7.11
N PHE A 754 -44.79 8.44 -7.05
CA PHE A 754 -44.13 9.14 -8.15
C PHE A 754 -42.85 8.44 -8.62
N GLY A 755 -42.39 7.42 -7.89
CA GLY A 755 -41.15 6.73 -8.20
C GLY A 755 -39.92 7.61 -8.05
N SER A 756 -38.82 7.25 -8.77
CA SER A 756 -37.54 7.95 -8.72
C SER A 756 -37.25 8.68 -10.04
N THR A 757 -36.68 9.89 -9.93
CA THR A 757 -36.24 10.69 -11.08
C THR A 757 -34.85 11.25 -10.82
N LYS A 758 -33.95 11.17 -11.82
CA LYS A 758 -32.60 11.72 -11.79
C LYS A 758 -32.46 12.97 -12.64
N PHE A 759 -31.74 13.96 -12.15
CA PHE A 759 -31.42 15.19 -12.92
C PHE A 759 -30.12 15.80 -12.42
N SER A 760 -29.56 16.76 -13.17
CA SER A 760 -28.31 17.46 -12.76
C SER A 760 -28.55 18.96 -12.78
N GLU A 761 -28.04 19.66 -11.77
CA GLU A 761 -28.14 21.11 -11.62
C GLU A 761 -26.83 21.71 -11.09
N GLU A 762 -26.59 22.97 -11.42
CA GLU A 762 -25.47 23.78 -10.92
C GLU A 762 -26.00 25.06 -10.30
N PHE A 763 -25.43 25.49 -9.18
CA PHE A 763 -25.93 26.62 -8.40
C PHE A 763 -24.95 27.80 -8.46
N PRO A 764 -25.46 29.04 -8.68
CA PRO A 764 -24.64 30.24 -8.64
C PRO A 764 -24.32 30.63 -7.20
N ALA A 765 -23.11 31.21 -7.00
CA ALA A 765 -22.64 31.65 -5.68
C ALA A 765 -23.62 32.64 -4.99
N GLY A 766 -23.86 32.45 -3.70
CA GLY A 766 -24.61 33.33 -2.82
C GLY A 766 -26.09 33.51 -3.17
N LYS A 767 -26.67 32.68 -4.02
CA LYS A 767 -28.06 32.83 -4.46
C LYS A 767 -28.99 31.88 -3.73
N ALA A 768 -30.19 32.41 -3.34
CA ALA A 768 -31.30 31.56 -2.97
C ALA A 768 -31.97 31.02 -4.25
N ARG A 769 -32.29 29.73 -4.26
CA ARG A 769 -32.96 29.02 -5.36
C ARG A 769 -34.04 28.11 -4.85
N GLU A 770 -35.12 28.03 -5.59
CA GLU A 770 -36.10 26.94 -5.45
C GLU A 770 -35.79 25.86 -6.46
N MET A 771 -35.55 24.64 -5.97
CA MET A 771 -35.44 23.44 -6.80
C MET A 771 -36.84 22.85 -6.96
N ARG A 772 -37.33 22.79 -8.21
CA ARG A 772 -38.68 22.38 -8.58
C ARG A 772 -38.69 21.09 -9.39
N PRO A 773 -38.38 19.93 -8.83
CA PRO A 773 -38.44 18.66 -9.58
C PRO A 773 -39.86 18.38 -10.05
N ASN A 774 -39.99 18.00 -11.33
CA ASN A 774 -41.25 17.66 -11.93
C ASN A 774 -41.37 16.13 -12.02
N LEU A 775 -41.90 15.53 -10.95
CA LEU A 775 -42.12 14.08 -10.89
C LEU A 775 -43.41 13.71 -11.60
N ARG A 776 -43.41 12.52 -12.22
CA ARG A 776 -44.58 11.92 -12.88
C ARG A 776 -45.14 10.82 -11.99
N ARG A 777 -46.44 10.65 -12.04
CA ARG A 777 -47.12 9.59 -11.27
C ARG A 777 -46.63 8.21 -11.74
N ASN A 778 -46.16 7.39 -10.80
CA ASN A 778 -45.90 5.97 -11.03
C ASN A 778 -47.18 5.15 -10.99
N LEU A 779 -47.64 4.68 -12.18
CA LEU A 779 -48.88 3.93 -12.31
C LEU A 779 -48.79 2.53 -11.70
N ALA A 780 -47.57 2.01 -11.46
CA ALA A 780 -47.31 0.72 -10.86
C ALA A 780 -47.10 0.79 -9.33
N ALA A 781 -47.09 2.00 -8.73
CA ALA A 781 -46.79 2.17 -7.30
C ALA A 781 -47.89 1.58 -6.39
N ALA A 782 -47.46 0.79 -5.40
CA ALA A 782 -48.35 0.33 -4.33
C ALA A 782 -48.99 1.51 -3.59
N ALA A 783 -48.23 2.59 -3.37
CA ALA A 783 -48.69 3.84 -2.76
C ALA A 783 -49.80 4.54 -3.58
N SER A 784 -49.90 4.29 -4.86
CA SER A 784 -50.98 4.77 -5.76
C SER A 784 -52.17 3.80 -5.87
N GLY A 785 -52.09 2.63 -5.19
CA GLY A 785 -53.16 1.61 -5.20
C GLY A 785 -52.95 0.50 -6.23
N ALA A 786 -51.82 0.38 -6.84
CA ALA A 786 -51.47 -0.76 -7.71
C ALA A 786 -51.29 -2.04 -6.88
N VAL A 787 -51.73 -3.17 -7.44
CA VAL A 787 -51.70 -4.49 -6.79
C VAL A 787 -50.87 -5.45 -7.61
N VAL A 788 -50.03 -6.27 -6.94
CA VAL A 788 -49.11 -7.22 -7.58
C VAL A 788 -49.52 -8.66 -7.32
N THR A 789 -49.35 -9.51 -8.32
CA THR A 789 -49.54 -10.97 -8.27
C THR A 789 -48.49 -11.67 -9.13
N GLY A 790 -48.13 -12.91 -8.84
CA GLY A 790 -47.17 -13.65 -9.69
C GLY A 790 -46.46 -14.78 -9.00
N ASN A 791 -45.31 -15.14 -9.55
CA ASN A 791 -44.40 -16.16 -9.03
C ASN A 791 -43.41 -15.56 -8.03
N GLY A 792 -42.75 -16.40 -7.27
CA GLY A 792 -41.66 -16.01 -6.38
C GLY A 792 -42.08 -15.57 -4.98
N ILE A 793 -41.15 -14.94 -4.28
CA ILE A 793 -41.31 -14.46 -2.92
C ILE A 793 -41.13 -12.94 -2.87
N ASN A 794 -41.63 -12.31 -1.79
CA ASN A 794 -41.55 -10.84 -1.60
C ASN A 794 -42.16 -10.08 -2.78
N ILE A 795 -43.31 -10.55 -3.27
CA ILE A 795 -43.94 -10.01 -4.50
C ILE A 795 -44.26 -8.52 -4.35
N ASP A 796 -44.66 -8.10 -3.17
CA ASP A 796 -44.98 -6.71 -2.80
C ASP A 796 -43.76 -5.77 -2.81
N LYS A 797 -42.56 -6.32 -2.91
CA LYS A 797 -41.31 -5.55 -2.93
C LYS A 797 -40.90 -5.09 -4.33
N ILE A 798 -41.63 -5.50 -5.36
CA ILE A 798 -41.27 -5.10 -6.73
C ILE A 798 -41.82 -3.71 -7.12
N ASN A 799 -42.74 -3.16 -6.33
CA ASN A 799 -43.43 -1.88 -6.61
C ASN A 799 -43.57 -1.00 -5.35
N ASP A 800 -42.70 -1.12 -4.39
CA ASP A 800 -42.69 -0.32 -3.14
C ASP A 800 -41.84 0.97 -3.22
N GLU A 801 -41.33 1.26 -4.44
CA GLU A 801 -40.67 2.50 -4.86
C GLU A 801 -39.31 2.74 -4.19
N THR A 802 -38.61 1.65 -3.80
CA THR A 802 -37.25 1.71 -3.31
C THR A 802 -36.38 0.57 -3.85
N GLU A 803 -35.10 0.86 -4.10
CA GLU A 803 -34.10 -0.15 -4.44
C GLU A 803 -33.55 -0.89 -3.20
N ALA A 804 -34.06 -0.57 -1.98
CA ALA A 804 -33.62 -1.17 -0.72
C ALA A 804 -34.23 -2.55 -0.44
N THR A 805 -35.21 -2.96 -1.22
CA THR A 805 -35.90 -4.25 -1.12
C THR A 805 -35.86 -4.98 -2.47
N ASN A 806 -36.29 -6.24 -2.53
CA ASN A 806 -36.38 -6.95 -3.81
C ASN A 806 -37.43 -8.09 -3.78
N TRP A 807 -38.05 -8.30 -4.94
CA TRP A 807 -38.68 -9.55 -5.31
C TRP A 807 -37.61 -10.59 -5.68
N ALA A 808 -37.89 -11.89 -5.41
CA ALA A 808 -37.02 -12.97 -5.82
C ALA A 808 -37.77 -14.21 -6.35
N SER A 809 -37.12 -14.89 -7.30
CA SER A 809 -37.41 -16.30 -7.62
C SER A 809 -36.16 -17.12 -7.26
N LEU A 810 -36.39 -18.21 -6.54
CA LEU A 810 -35.30 -19.09 -6.08
C LEU A 810 -35.33 -20.46 -6.76
N ASP A 811 -36.33 -20.72 -7.62
CA ASP A 811 -36.63 -22.01 -8.23
C ASP A 811 -36.71 -21.96 -9.76
N GLY A 812 -36.05 -20.98 -10.37
CA GLY A 812 -35.97 -20.77 -11.81
C GLY A 812 -35.84 -19.34 -12.23
N VAL A 813 -35.36 -19.10 -13.42
CA VAL A 813 -35.09 -17.78 -14.00
C VAL A 813 -36.03 -17.47 -15.16
N ALA A 814 -35.84 -18.15 -16.29
CA ALA A 814 -36.60 -17.86 -17.51
C ALA A 814 -38.12 -18.12 -17.34
N GLY A 815 -38.93 -17.13 -17.75
CA GLY A 815 -40.37 -17.22 -17.70
C GLY A 815 -41.01 -16.88 -16.36
N LYS A 816 -40.21 -16.63 -15.29
CA LYS A 816 -40.73 -16.09 -14.00
C LYS A 816 -41.28 -14.70 -14.24
N GLN A 817 -42.41 -14.38 -13.60
CA GLN A 817 -43.16 -13.17 -13.91
C GLN A 817 -43.92 -12.62 -12.72
N VAL A 818 -44.06 -11.29 -12.70
CA VAL A 818 -44.96 -10.56 -11.82
C VAL A 818 -45.89 -9.69 -12.65
N THR A 819 -47.18 -9.73 -12.30
CA THR A 819 -48.23 -8.92 -12.90
C THR A 819 -48.58 -7.78 -11.94
N VAL A 820 -48.64 -6.57 -12.46
CA VAL A 820 -49.06 -5.36 -11.76
C VAL A 820 -50.41 -4.96 -12.33
N ASP A 821 -51.45 -4.97 -11.52
CA ASP A 821 -52.71 -4.27 -11.75
C ASP A 821 -52.48 -2.79 -11.46
N LEU A 822 -52.52 -1.95 -12.51
CA LEU A 822 -52.14 -0.54 -12.43
C LEU A 822 -53.11 0.25 -11.59
N ALA A 823 -52.61 1.26 -10.94
CA ALA A 823 -53.40 2.17 -10.11
C ALA A 823 -54.58 2.82 -10.91
N GLY A 824 -55.79 2.71 -10.36
CA GLY A 824 -57.01 3.27 -10.96
C GLY A 824 -57.86 2.22 -11.66
N THR A 825 -59.11 2.61 -12.03
CA THR A 825 -60.12 1.70 -12.59
C THR A 825 -60.26 1.82 -14.14
N ARG A 826 -59.41 2.59 -14.78
CA ARG A 826 -59.43 2.83 -16.23
C ARG A 826 -58.13 2.47 -16.88
N PRO A 827 -58.12 2.01 -18.15
CA PRO A 827 -56.89 1.79 -18.86
C PRO A 827 -56.01 3.03 -18.90
N GLN A 828 -54.73 2.85 -18.58
CA GLN A 828 -53.69 3.90 -18.54
C GLN A 828 -52.85 3.79 -19.81
N LEU A 829 -52.44 4.92 -20.35
CA LEU A 829 -51.45 4.94 -21.45
C LEU A 829 -50.06 4.83 -20.86
N VAL A 830 -49.34 3.77 -21.17
CA VAL A 830 -48.00 3.52 -20.64
C VAL A 830 -46.99 3.52 -21.77
N SER A 831 -45.89 4.26 -21.64
CA SER A 831 -44.81 4.37 -22.62
C SER A 831 -43.41 4.21 -22.05
N ARG A 832 -43.25 4.12 -20.73
CA ARG A 832 -41.96 3.98 -20.06
C ARG A 832 -42.10 3.07 -18.85
N ALA A 833 -41.13 2.19 -18.67
CA ALA A 833 -40.91 1.45 -17.44
C ALA A 833 -39.52 1.77 -16.91
N ASN A 834 -39.39 1.98 -15.59
CA ASN A 834 -38.13 1.93 -14.91
C ASN A 834 -38.01 0.57 -14.22
N VAL A 835 -36.84 -0.03 -14.30
CA VAL A 835 -36.52 -1.33 -13.69
C VAL A 835 -35.20 -1.24 -12.96
N SER A 836 -35.11 -1.81 -11.76
CA SER A 836 -33.88 -1.97 -11.03
C SER A 836 -33.55 -3.44 -10.81
N ALA A 837 -32.32 -3.83 -11.09
CA ALA A 837 -31.75 -5.13 -10.78
C ALA A 837 -30.87 -5.10 -9.51
N GLN A 838 -30.92 -4.01 -8.74
CA GLN A 838 -30.16 -3.83 -7.50
C GLN A 838 -30.44 -4.98 -6.53
N LEU A 839 -29.48 -5.27 -5.68
CA LEU A 839 -29.61 -6.25 -4.60
C LEU A 839 -29.54 -5.55 -3.26
N ARG A 840 -29.97 -6.20 -2.22
CA ARG A 840 -29.95 -5.68 -0.86
C ARG A 840 -29.13 -6.56 0.08
N PRO A 841 -28.68 -6.04 1.20
CA PRO A 841 -28.10 -6.85 2.29
C PRO A 841 -29.06 -7.95 2.76
N ALA A 842 -28.48 -9.04 3.25
CA ALA A 842 -29.26 -10.10 3.89
C ALA A 842 -30.03 -9.53 5.10
N VAL A 843 -31.33 -9.84 5.19
CA VAL A 843 -32.18 -9.42 6.29
C VAL A 843 -32.63 -10.65 7.08
N THR A 844 -32.29 -10.71 8.36
CA THR A 844 -32.68 -11.84 9.22
C THR A 844 -34.19 -11.98 9.31
N GLY A 845 -34.69 -13.17 8.99
CA GLY A 845 -36.12 -13.47 9.00
C GLY A 845 -36.87 -13.14 7.70
N ASP A 846 -36.18 -12.59 6.68
CA ASP A 846 -36.75 -12.41 5.35
C ASP A 846 -36.92 -13.76 4.66
N ALA A 847 -37.92 -13.84 3.76
CA ALA A 847 -38.17 -15.03 2.92
C ALA A 847 -37.03 -15.27 1.91
N ASP A 848 -36.25 -14.24 1.58
CA ASP A 848 -35.04 -14.31 0.75
C ASP A 848 -33.76 -14.02 1.58
N PRO A 849 -33.28 -14.99 2.38
CA PRO A 849 -32.13 -14.78 3.25
C PRO A 849 -30.79 -14.71 2.49
N ALA A 850 -30.73 -15.19 1.23
CA ALA A 850 -29.52 -15.28 0.42
C ALA A 850 -29.47 -14.20 -0.68
N ALA A 851 -29.96 -13.00 -0.40
CA ALA A 851 -30.24 -11.97 -1.39
C ALA A 851 -29.02 -11.39 -2.12
N GLN A 852 -27.79 -11.77 -1.80
CA GLN A 852 -26.67 -10.89 -2.11
C GLN A 852 -25.74 -11.35 -3.22
N ASN A 853 -26.01 -12.47 -3.85
CA ASN A 853 -25.15 -12.91 -4.95
C ASN A 853 -25.43 -12.10 -6.23
N ARG A 854 -24.43 -11.40 -6.73
CA ARG A 854 -24.49 -10.51 -7.90
C ARG A 854 -24.96 -11.22 -9.18
N PHE A 855 -24.70 -12.52 -9.31
CA PHE A 855 -25.06 -13.32 -10.47
C PHE A 855 -26.54 -13.69 -10.51
N SER A 856 -27.28 -13.49 -9.42
CA SER A 856 -28.72 -13.64 -9.36
C SER A 856 -29.50 -12.38 -9.72
N ALA A 857 -28.85 -11.26 -10.02
CA ALA A 857 -29.54 -10.05 -10.47
C ALA A 857 -30.16 -10.25 -11.86
N LEU A 858 -31.24 -9.54 -12.16
CA LEU A 858 -31.86 -9.51 -13.49
C LEU A 858 -30.85 -9.06 -14.56
N ARG A 859 -30.90 -9.68 -15.76
CA ARG A 859 -30.12 -9.23 -16.91
C ARG A 859 -30.99 -8.78 -18.08
N SER A 860 -32.00 -9.56 -18.43
CA SER A 860 -32.93 -9.20 -19.50
C SER A 860 -34.36 -9.64 -19.20
N PHE A 861 -35.31 -8.90 -19.75
CA PHE A 861 -36.74 -9.07 -19.46
C PHE A 861 -37.63 -8.62 -20.62
N GLU A 862 -38.92 -8.97 -20.57
CA GLU A 862 -39.97 -8.39 -21.41
C GLU A 862 -41.07 -7.79 -20.56
N VAL A 863 -41.74 -6.76 -21.10
CA VAL A 863 -42.96 -6.18 -20.52
C VAL A 863 -44.11 -6.52 -21.41
N LEU A 864 -45.15 -7.15 -20.83
CA LEU A 864 -46.40 -7.50 -21.48
C LEU A 864 -47.50 -6.60 -20.93
N ALA A 865 -48.46 -6.21 -21.78
CA ALA A 865 -49.59 -5.36 -21.41
C ALA A 865 -50.90 -6.08 -21.69
N CYS A 866 -51.87 -5.89 -20.79
CA CYS A 866 -53.26 -6.34 -20.97
C CYS A 866 -54.20 -5.18 -20.61
N ASN A 867 -55.30 -5.08 -21.36
CA ASN A 867 -56.41 -4.17 -21.09
C ASN A 867 -57.66 -5.00 -20.83
N GLU A 868 -58.14 -5.02 -19.59
CA GLU A 868 -59.26 -5.83 -19.14
C GLU A 868 -60.57 -5.50 -19.84
N ILE A 869 -60.74 -4.28 -20.44
CA ILE A 869 -61.91 -3.91 -21.19
C ILE A 869 -62.08 -4.74 -22.48
N VAL A 870 -60.96 -5.21 -23.03
CA VAL A 870 -60.94 -5.90 -24.36
C VAL A 870 -60.37 -7.31 -24.32
N ALA A 871 -59.76 -7.74 -23.18
CA ALA A 871 -59.14 -9.05 -23.02
C ALA A 871 -59.25 -9.55 -21.57
N ASP A 872 -59.18 -10.85 -21.38
CA ASP A 872 -59.13 -11.47 -20.05
C ASP A 872 -57.68 -11.44 -19.50
N CYS A 873 -57.41 -10.49 -18.62
CA CYS A 873 -56.08 -10.30 -17.99
C CYS A 873 -55.74 -11.36 -16.94
N THR A 874 -56.65 -12.30 -16.62
CA THR A 874 -56.34 -13.45 -15.77
C THR A 874 -55.65 -14.57 -16.55
N LYS A 875 -55.67 -14.50 -17.91
CA LYS A 875 -55.09 -15.50 -18.79
C LYS A 875 -53.89 -14.94 -19.56
N ASP A 876 -52.89 -15.78 -19.80
CA ASP A 876 -51.71 -15.40 -20.59
C ASP A 876 -52.06 -14.93 -22.01
N SER A 877 -53.13 -15.50 -22.61
CA SER A 877 -53.61 -15.11 -23.94
C SER A 877 -54.12 -13.65 -24.02
N GLY A 878 -54.46 -13.04 -22.90
CA GLY A 878 -54.89 -11.63 -22.83
C GLY A 878 -53.73 -10.63 -22.96
N TYR A 879 -52.50 -11.06 -22.78
CA TYR A 879 -51.35 -10.20 -22.81
C TYR A 879 -50.70 -10.08 -24.18
N ARG A 880 -50.20 -8.89 -24.48
CA ARG A 880 -49.43 -8.59 -25.71
C ARG A 880 -48.10 -7.99 -25.29
N ARG A 881 -47.02 -8.33 -25.97
CA ARG A 881 -45.69 -7.79 -25.70
C ARG A 881 -45.63 -6.31 -26.06
N ALA A 882 -45.42 -5.47 -25.06
CA ALA A 882 -45.21 -4.04 -25.20
C ALA A 882 -43.73 -3.71 -25.42
N PHE A 883 -42.85 -4.48 -24.75
CA PHE A 883 -41.41 -4.24 -24.80
C PHE A 883 -40.63 -5.54 -24.60
N VAL A 884 -39.47 -5.63 -25.22
CA VAL A 884 -38.44 -6.63 -24.93
C VAL A 884 -37.10 -5.89 -24.78
N SER A 885 -36.40 -6.15 -23.70
CA SER A 885 -35.11 -5.53 -23.43
C SER A 885 -34.01 -6.08 -24.34
N ALA A 886 -32.93 -5.35 -24.51
CA ALA A 886 -31.69 -5.92 -25.02
C ALA A 886 -31.22 -7.09 -24.12
N PRO A 887 -30.45 -8.04 -24.66
CA PRO A 887 -29.93 -9.17 -23.87
C PRO A 887 -29.05 -8.73 -22.71
N ASP A 888 -28.45 -7.53 -22.79
CA ASP A 888 -27.58 -6.87 -21.83
C ASP A 888 -28.23 -5.61 -21.23
N ALA A 889 -29.53 -5.61 -21.04
CA ALA A 889 -30.23 -4.47 -20.45
C ALA A 889 -29.67 -4.06 -19.10
N PHE A 890 -29.20 -5.03 -18.31
CA PHE A 890 -28.33 -4.87 -17.17
C PHE A 890 -27.02 -5.58 -17.50
N PRO A 891 -26.03 -4.85 -18.06
CA PRO A 891 -24.77 -5.47 -18.48
C PRO A 891 -24.00 -5.99 -17.27
N GLY A 892 -23.56 -7.23 -17.32
CA GLY A 892 -22.53 -7.72 -16.44
C GLY A 892 -21.16 -7.28 -16.95
N GLY A 893 -20.23 -6.97 -16.07
CA GLY A 893 -18.82 -6.75 -16.43
C GLY A 893 -18.00 -8.03 -16.31
N LYS A 894 -16.83 -8.07 -16.95
CA LYS A 894 -15.81 -9.06 -16.58
C LYS A 894 -15.53 -8.94 -15.09
N PHE A 895 -15.07 -10.01 -14.49
CA PHE A 895 -14.87 -10.24 -13.10
C PHE A 895 -16.20 -10.46 -12.33
N ARG A 896 -17.10 -9.49 -12.26
CA ARG A 896 -18.43 -9.61 -11.60
C ARG A 896 -19.34 -8.46 -12.01
N PRO A 897 -20.67 -8.58 -11.87
CA PRO A 897 -21.56 -7.43 -11.96
C PRO A 897 -21.28 -6.42 -10.83
N THR A 898 -21.27 -5.13 -11.14
CA THR A 898 -21.03 -4.05 -10.18
C THR A 898 -22.32 -3.30 -9.85
N ALA A 899 -22.40 -2.63 -8.72
CA ALA A 899 -23.59 -1.88 -8.29
C ALA A 899 -24.11 -0.91 -9.37
N PRO A 900 -23.28 -0.06 -10.02
CA PRO A 900 -23.77 0.86 -11.06
C PRO A 900 -24.35 0.16 -12.31
N GLN A 901 -24.01 -1.09 -12.55
CA GLN A 901 -24.56 -1.86 -13.67
C GLN A 901 -25.99 -2.33 -13.40
N LEU A 902 -26.38 -2.46 -12.14
CA LEU A 902 -27.64 -3.00 -11.67
C LEU A 902 -28.65 -1.95 -11.21
N ALA A 903 -28.23 -0.69 -11.04
CA ALA A 903 -29.08 0.42 -10.59
C ALA A 903 -30.26 0.69 -11.54
N LEU A 904 -31.27 1.43 -11.05
CA LEU A 904 -32.50 1.77 -11.76
C LEU A 904 -32.24 2.36 -13.16
N ARG A 905 -32.85 1.75 -14.18
CA ARG A 905 -32.77 2.16 -15.60
C ARG A 905 -34.12 2.41 -16.20
N SER A 906 -34.23 3.38 -17.12
CA SER A 906 -35.44 3.71 -17.86
C SER A 906 -35.47 3.06 -19.21
N PHE A 907 -36.60 2.44 -19.54
CA PHE A 907 -36.86 1.76 -20.83
C PHE A 907 -38.12 2.39 -21.44
N THR A 908 -37.99 2.96 -22.63
CA THR A 908 -39.09 3.57 -23.38
C THR A 908 -39.59 2.65 -24.48
N PHE A 909 -40.88 2.65 -24.74
CA PHE A 909 -41.52 1.84 -25.78
C PHE A 909 -42.70 2.57 -26.36
N THR A 910 -43.24 2.02 -27.48
CA THR A 910 -44.44 2.56 -28.09
C THR A 910 -45.59 2.57 -27.09
N PRO A 911 -46.32 3.69 -26.90
CA PRO A 911 -47.39 3.78 -25.93
C PRO A 911 -48.43 2.69 -26.10
N VAL A 912 -48.80 2.02 -25.01
CA VAL A 912 -49.82 0.97 -24.96
C VAL A 912 -50.90 1.34 -23.95
N LEU A 913 -52.14 1.02 -24.26
CA LEU A 913 -53.26 1.22 -23.32
C LEU A 913 -53.44 -0.04 -22.48
N ALA A 914 -53.23 0.02 -21.19
CA ALA A 914 -53.17 -1.12 -20.29
C ALA A 914 -53.91 -0.84 -18.97
N THR A 915 -54.54 -1.87 -18.38
CA THR A 915 -54.92 -1.95 -16.96
C THR A 915 -53.94 -2.78 -16.19
N HIS A 916 -53.27 -3.72 -16.87
CA HIS A 916 -52.26 -4.60 -16.25
C HIS A 916 -50.99 -4.61 -17.08
N LEU A 917 -49.85 -4.56 -16.37
CA LEU A 917 -48.54 -4.83 -16.93
C LEU A 917 -47.95 -6.09 -16.28
N ARG A 918 -47.12 -6.78 -17.03
CA ARG A 918 -46.41 -7.96 -16.56
C ARG A 918 -44.95 -7.85 -16.92
N ILE A 919 -44.09 -7.84 -15.92
CA ILE A 919 -42.67 -8.03 -16.11
C ILE A 919 -42.39 -9.53 -16.13
N LYS A 920 -41.72 -10.02 -17.17
CA LYS A 920 -41.37 -11.42 -17.35
C LYS A 920 -39.84 -11.52 -17.56
N VAL A 921 -39.21 -12.29 -16.72
CA VAL A 921 -37.77 -12.52 -16.78
C VAL A 921 -37.37 -13.35 -17.97
N LEU A 922 -36.34 -12.95 -18.70
CA LEU A 922 -35.71 -13.74 -19.75
C LEU A 922 -34.43 -14.39 -19.22
N THR A 923 -33.52 -13.60 -18.63
CA THR A 923 -32.26 -14.09 -18.10
C THR A 923 -31.88 -13.36 -16.81
N SER A 924 -31.13 -14.04 -15.95
CA SER A 924 -30.34 -13.42 -14.85
C SER A 924 -28.90 -13.13 -15.31
N GLN A 925 -28.09 -12.51 -14.48
CA GLN A 925 -26.66 -12.30 -14.75
C GLN A 925 -25.93 -13.63 -14.99
N CYS A 926 -26.26 -14.67 -14.21
CA CYS A 926 -25.73 -16.00 -14.40
C CYS A 926 -26.13 -16.62 -15.75
N THR A 927 -27.44 -16.59 -16.09
CA THR A 927 -27.98 -17.37 -17.24
C THR A 927 -27.88 -16.64 -18.59
N GLY A 928 -27.60 -15.34 -18.59
CA GLY A 928 -27.57 -14.51 -19.83
C GLY A 928 -26.23 -13.86 -20.11
N GLY A 929 -25.21 -14.06 -19.23
CA GLY A 929 -23.88 -13.47 -19.37
C GLY A 929 -22.91 -14.40 -20.07
N PRO A 930 -22.55 -14.18 -21.36
CA PRO A 930 -21.56 -15.00 -22.05
C PRO A 930 -20.19 -14.97 -21.33
N GLU A 931 -19.86 -13.87 -20.69
CA GLU A 931 -18.65 -13.72 -19.90
C GLU A 931 -18.59 -14.62 -18.66
N TYR A 932 -19.68 -15.29 -18.30
CA TYR A 932 -19.79 -16.21 -17.16
C TYR A 932 -20.10 -17.64 -17.57
N ALA A 933 -19.91 -17.96 -18.83
CA ALA A 933 -20.24 -19.25 -19.44
C ALA A 933 -19.06 -20.22 -19.57
N GLY A 934 -17.96 -20.01 -18.84
CA GLY A 934 -16.79 -20.88 -18.91
C GLY A 934 -15.90 -20.66 -20.15
N GLU A 935 -16.18 -19.66 -20.96
CA GLU A 935 -15.46 -19.35 -22.21
C GLU A 935 -14.38 -18.29 -22.05
N GLN A 936 -14.05 -17.91 -20.81
CA GLN A 936 -13.04 -16.89 -20.56
C GLN A 936 -11.64 -17.41 -20.87
N ASP A 937 -10.75 -16.54 -21.28
CA ASP A 937 -9.38 -16.87 -21.72
C ASP A 937 -8.66 -17.83 -20.77
N ALA A 938 -8.90 -17.68 -19.47
CA ALA A 938 -8.24 -18.45 -18.42
C ALA A 938 -9.15 -19.50 -17.77
N ASP A 939 -10.36 -19.71 -18.26
CA ASP A 939 -11.25 -20.73 -17.68
C ASP A 939 -10.87 -22.13 -18.18
N PRO A 940 -10.44 -23.03 -17.27
CA PRO A 940 -9.93 -24.34 -17.70
C PRO A 940 -11.04 -25.36 -18.03
N SER A 941 -12.28 -25.13 -17.60
CA SER A 941 -13.34 -26.15 -17.71
C SER A 941 -14.74 -25.59 -17.51
N ALA A 942 -15.75 -26.35 -17.97
CA ALA A 942 -17.16 -26.10 -17.70
C ALA A 942 -17.55 -26.14 -16.21
N ALA A 943 -16.67 -26.58 -15.33
CA ALA A 943 -16.88 -26.55 -13.88
C ALA A 943 -16.94 -25.13 -13.31
N THR A 944 -16.44 -24.12 -14.06
CA THR A 944 -16.52 -22.70 -13.71
C THR A 944 -17.69 -21.98 -14.39
N ASP A 945 -18.42 -22.62 -15.29
CA ASP A 945 -19.61 -22.07 -15.96
C ASP A 945 -20.72 -21.75 -14.95
N CYS A 946 -21.23 -20.52 -14.95
CA CYS A 946 -22.26 -20.09 -14.01
C CYS A 946 -23.57 -20.90 -14.17
N THR A 947 -23.94 -21.26 -15.38
CA THR A 947 -25.21 -21.95 -15.67
C THR A 947 -25.18 -23.42 -15.25
N THR A 948 -24.05 -24.06 -15.23
CA THR A 948 -23.91 -25.50 -14.95
C THR A 948 -23.33 -25.81 -13.57
N ALA A 949 -22.49 -24.92 -13.02
CA ALA A 949 -21.75 -25.17 -11.78
C ALA A 949 -22.18 -24.30 -10.59
N SER A 950 -22.98 -23.22 -10.84
CA SER A 950 -23.39 -22.31 -9.78
C SER A 950 -24.82 -22.58 -9.30
N PRO A 951 -25.11 -22.52 -7.99
CA PRO A 951 -26.49 -22.60 -7.47
C PRO A 951 -27.34 -21.39 -7.88
N PHE A 952 -26.71 -20.28 -8.32
CA PHE A 952 -27.41 -19.07 -8.74
C PHE A 952 -27.99 -19.14 -10.15
N ALA A 953 -27.72 -20.21 -10.89
CA ALA A 953 -28.35 -20.48 -12.20
C ALA A 953 -29.89 -20.57 -12.14
N GLN A 954 -30.44 -20.88 -10.94
CA GLN A 954 -31.88 -21.01 -10.72
C GLN A 954 -32.48 -19.82 -9.98
N GLN A 955 -31.71 -18.72 -9.81
CA GLN A 955 -32.17 -17.59 -9.03
C GLN A 955 -32.18 -16.29 -9.84
N VAL A 956 -33.20 -15.44 -9.58
CA VAL A 956 -33.27 -14.09 -10.13
C VAL A 956 -33.92 -13.15 -9.13
N ARG A 957 -33.45 -11.87 -9.14
CA ARG A 957 -33.94 -10.79 -8.26
C ARG A 957 -34.18 -9.52 -9.04
N ILE A 958 -35.24 -8.79 -8.67
CA ILE A 958 -35.58 -7.48 -9.20
C ILE A 958 -35.91 -6.59 -8.00
N ALA A 959 -35.24 -5.44 -7.86
CA ALA A 959 -35.49 -4.51 -6.76
C ALA A 959 -36.80 -3.72 -7.01
N GLU A 960 -36.97 -3.13 -8.20
CA GLU A 960 -38.08 -2.21 -8.44
C GLU A 960 -38.58 -2.28 -9.88
N PHE A 961 -39.91 -2.11 -10.05
CA PHE A 961 -40.60 -1.90 -11.32
C PHE A 961 -41.57 -0.72 -11.24
N GLN A 962 -41.34 0.31 -12.03
CA GLN A 962 -42.17 1.50 -12.13
C GLN A 962 -42.71 1.67 -13.54
N ALA A 963 -43.93 2.26 -13.69
CA ALA A 963 -44.57 2.49 -14.97
C ALA A 963 -45.08 3.93 -15.12
N PHE A 964 -44.88 4.53 -16.30
CA PHE A 964 -45.19 5.93 -16.54
C PHE A 964 -45.85 6.16 -17.88
N SER A 965 -46.68 7.20 -17.97
CA SER A 965 -47.35 7.59 -19.21
C SER A 965 -46.38 8.18 -20.23
N PHE A 966 -45.48 9.08 -19.80
CA PHE A 966 -44.51 9.76 -20.64
C PHE A 966 -43.21 10.06 -19.86
#